data_bc6ec58f85a9cb4bcd9640663e104559
#
_entry.id   bc6ec58f85a9cb4bcd9640663e104559
#
_cell.length_a   1.000
_cell.length_b   1.000
_cell.length_c   1.000
_cell.angle_alpha   90.00
_cell.angle_beta   90.00
_cell.angle_gamma   90.00
#
_symmetry.space_group_name_H-M   'P 1'
#
loop_
_entity.id
_entity.type
_entity.pdbx_description
1 polymer ?
#
loop_
_entity_poly.entity_id
_entity_poly.type
_entity_poly.pdbx_seq_one_letter_code
_entity_poly.pdbx_strand_id
1 'polypeptide(L)'
;ILAQPKIHEIAKDFGVQSKELIGVFADYGIVMKNHSAKLEPDDINLIFSIYLNKYDDKMTLEEYFALKAEEKKAKIEAEKKAKKEEAAKKGIELKEEPVIEEVSEESLKIVKQDNLKVVDTRQNVVDLEKLDTEKIEKLVDIEKVSNVEKKQKLKKGNQHKKNEKSNVPAAKKEKEKKETVEVKTVLVPEEISVGDFAARLDVPAASVVKKLFELGIMASVSQVIDFDTASLVGEDLGFKIEKEIIVTEEDLLFNDTEDSPESLKPRSPVVVVMGHVDHGKTSLLDAIRSTNVIANEAGGITQHIGAYRVRINDKKITFLDTPGHEAFTAMRARGAQVTDIAILVVAADDGIMPQTVEAINHAKAAGVTIIVAINKIDKEGANPDKIMQELTEYDLIPEAWGGDTICVPISAKFKQNIDGLLEMVTLVAEMKELKANPDRKAKGTVIESQLDKGRGPVATVLVQNGTLRVGDIIVAGTAVGRVRAMVDDRGASVKKAGPSVPVEVVGLSEVPVGGDIFYAVTDEKKARSVVEKRKQKIKDENTVSRQAVSLDALFDQIKEGEVKDLNIIVKADVQGSVEAVKQSLEKLSNDEVRVKCIHGGVGGITESDVMLASASNAIIVGFNVRPDSGAAASAKRDDVDIRLYRVIYNAIEEIEAAMKGMLAPQFKENVLGHAEVRTTFKVSGVGTIAGAYVQDGKITRNSQTRIVRDGIIVHEGVLSSLKRFKDDAKEVAAGYECGVGIENFNDIKDGDIIESFVMEEVKR
;
A
#
# COMPACT_ATOMS: atom_id res chain seq x y z
N ILE A 1 -7.58 -3.11 3.00
CA ILE A 1 -8.24 -1.92 3.58
C ILE A 1 -9.33 -2.46 4.48
N LEU A 2 -9.09 -2.48 5.81
CA LEU A 2 -10.09 -2.84 6.80
C LEU A 2 -11.23 -1.83 6.70
N ALA A 3 -12.44 -2.29 6.44
CA ALA A 3 -13.61 -1.42 6.38
C ALA A 3 -13.75 -0.67 7.72
N GLN A 4 -13.77 0.66 7.66
CA GLN A 4 -13.93 1.50 8.85
C GLN A 4 -15.30 1.20 9.48
N PRO A 5 -15.36 0.82 10.77
CA PRO A 5 -16.60 0.46 11.42
C PRO A 5 -17.51 1.70 11.58
N LYS A 6 -18.81 1.50 11.50
CA LYS A 6 -19.80 2.57 11.68
C LYS A 6 -20.20 2.69 13.16
N ILE A 7 -20.65 3.88 13.58
CA ILE A 7 -21.05 4.16 14.98
C ILE A 7 -22.07 3.13 15.49
N HIS A 8 -23.04 2.72 14.69
CA HIS A 8 -24.07 1.77 15.13
C HIS A 8 -23.53 0.33 15.33
N GLU A 9 -22.45 -0.05 14.63
CA GLU A 9 -21.79 -1.34 14.81
C GLU A 9 -21.06 -1.37 16.15
N ILE A 10 -20.30 -0.33 16.46
CA ILE A 10 -19.60 -0.18 17.74
C ILE A 10 -20.60 0.01 18.89
N ALA A 11 -21.67 0.78 18.71
CA ALA A 11 -22.73 0.92 19.69
C ALA A 11 -23.35 -0.44 20.05
N LYS A 12 -23.57 -1.30 19.07
CA LYS A 12 -24.08 -2.65 19.27
C LYS A 12 -23.08 -3.56 20.00
N ASP A 13 -21.80 -3.44 19.71
CA ASP A 13 -20.74 -4.22 20.36
C ASP A 13 -20.58 -3.82 21.84
N PHE A 14 -20.75 -2.54 22.16
CA PHE A 14 -20.76 -2.02 23.55
C PHE A 14 -22.12 -2.13 24.28
N GLY A 15 -23.19 -2.52 23.59
CA GLY A 15 -24.52 -2.64 24.16
C GLY A 15 -25.16 -1.31 24.55
N VAL A 16 -24.72 -0.20 23.94
CA VAL A 16 -25.21 1.16 24.16
C VAL A 16 -26.02 1.68 22.97
N GLN A 17 -26.89 2.67 23.19
CA GLN A 17 -27.61 3.27 22.07
C GLN A 17 -26.69 4.17 21.24
N SER A 18 -26.83 4.14 19.92
CA SER A 18 -26.03 4.99 19.01
C SER A 18 -26.15 6.50 19.30
N LYS A 19 -27.30 6.93 19.88
CA LYS A 19 -27.48 8.32 20.30
C LYS A 19 -26.63 8.71 21.53
N GLU A 20 -26.36 7.77 22.40
CA GLU A 20 -25.52 7.96 23.57
C GLU A 20 -24.06 8.12 23.19
N LEU A 21 -23.57 7.29 22.23
CA LEU A 21 -22.25 7.44 21.64
C LEU A 21 -22.06 8.78 20.90
N ILE A 22 -23.06 9.23 20.15
CA ILE A 22 -23.02 10.54 19.48
C ILE A 22 -22.96 11.68 20.51
N GLY A 23 -23.67 11.56 21.64
CA GLY A 23 -23.60 12.49 22.75
C GLY A 23 -22.19 12.57 23.34
N VAL A 24 -21.56 11.43 23.56
CA VAL A 24 -20.18 11.35 24.07
C VAL A 24 -19.19 12.03 23.09
N PHE A 25 -19.32 11.80 21.80
CA PHE A 25 -18.47 12.50 20.82
C PHE A 25 -18.69 14.03 20.84
N ALA A 26 -19.93 14.49 20.99
CA ALA A 26 -20.23 15.91 21.07
C ALA A 26 -19.63 16.57 22.35
N ASP A 27 -19.56 15.85 23.46
CA ASP A 27 -18.93 16.31 24.71
C ASP A 27 -17.40 16.49 24.55
N TYR A 28 -16.78 15.75 23.66
CA TYR A 28 -15.35 15.89 23.29
C TYR A 28 -15.10 16.78 22.06
N GLY A 29 -16.14 17.50 21.59
CA GLY A 29 -16.02 18.46 20.48
C GLY A 29 -16.06 17.83 19.09
N ILE A 30 -16.27 16.52 18.97
CA ILE A 30 -16.35 15.81 17.68
C ILE A 30 -17.82 15.75 17.24
N VAL A 31 -18.15 16.48 16.17
CA VAL A 31 -19.51 16.55 15.64
C VAL A 31 -19.77 15.39 14.68
N MET A 32 -20.42 14.34 15.16
CA MET A 32 -20.87 13.22 14.33
C MET A 32 -22.24 13.49 13.73
N LYS A 33 -22.34 13.48 12.39
CA LYS A 33 -23.57 13.89 11.66
C LYS A 33 -24.71 12.88 11.77
N ASN A 34 -24.45 11.57 11.91
CA ASN A 34 -25.46 10.53 12.04
C ASN A 34 -24.88 9.20 12.57
N HIS A 35 -25.76 8.25 12.93
CA HIS A 35 -25.42 6.93 13.47
C HIS A 35 -24.72 5.99 12.45
N SER A 36 -24.69 6.35 11.17
CA SER A 36 -23.99 5.61 10.09
C SER A 36 -22.63 6.23 9.74
N ALA A 37 -22.17 7.25 10.48
CA ALA A 37 -20.86 7.83 10.26
C ALA A 37 -19.77 6.77 10.47
N LYS A 38 -18.78 6.77 9.56
CA LYS A 38 -17.59 5.94 9.70
C LYS A 38 -16.69 6.55 10.76
N LEU A 39 -16.11 5.71 11.60
CA LEU A 39 -15.21 6.11 12.66
C LEU A 39 -13.78 5.96 12.22
N GLU A 40 -12.96 6.94 12.53
CA GLU A 40 -11.53 6.88 12.37
C GLU A 40 -10.88 6.08 13.53
N PRO A 41 -9.64 5.56 13.36
CA PRO A 41 -8.97 4.81 14.42
C PRO A 41 -8.87 5.58 15.74
N ASP A 42 -8.71 6.89 15.69
CA ASP A 42 -8.61 7.76 16.87
C ASP A 42 -9.95 7.93 17.57
N ASP A 43 -11.05 8.01 16.83
CA ASP A 43 -12.41 8.03 17.39
C ASP A 43 -12.72 6.72 18.11
N ILE A 44 -12.26 5.61 17.58
CA ILE A 44 -12.41 4.28 18.17
C ILE A 44 -11.61 4.21 19.47
N ASN A 45 -10.36 4.66 19.47
CA ASN A 45 -9.52 4.71 20.66
C ASN A 45 -10.12 5.61 21.76
N LEU A 46 -10.73 6.73 21.37
CA LEU A 46 -11.43 7.62 22.29
C LEU A 46 -12.62 6.94 22.96
N ILE A 47 -13.48 6.25 22.20
CA ILE A 47 -14.60 5.46 22.74
C ILE A 47 -14.08 4.42 23.73
N PHE A 48 -13.07 3.67 23.33
CA PHE A 48 -12.46 2.66 24.19
C PHE A 48 -11.90 3.25 25.46
N SER A 49 -11.22 4.40 25.43
CA SER A 49 -10.68 5.04 26.63
C SER A 49 -11.79 5.52 27.57
N ILE A 50 -12.89 6.06 27.04
CA ILE A 50 -14.03 6.58 27.84
C ILE A 50 -14.82 5.44 28.47
N TYR A 51 -15.09 4.37 27.74
CA TYR A 51 -15.88 3.25 28.23
C TYR A 51 -15.06 2.29 29.11
N LEU A 52 -13.75 2.15 28.90
CA LEU A 52 -12.84 1.41 29.78
C LEU A 52 -12.63 2.13 31.12
N ASN A 53 -12.50 3.45 31.15
CA ASN A 53 -12.40 4.23 32.36
C ASN A 53 -13.70 4.18 33.26
N LYS A 54 -14.81 3.76 32.69
CA LYS A 54 -16.06 3.54 33.44
C LYS A 54 -16.05 2.19 34.18
N TYR A 55 -15.15 1.25 33.85
CA TYR A 55 -15.16 -0.12 34.40
C TYR A 55 -14.01 -0.44 35.38
N ASP A 56 -12.90 0.22 35.34
CA ASP A 56 -11.84 0.29 36.38
C ASP A 56 -10.56 0.91 35.82
N ASP A 57 -9.84 1.70 36.60
CA ASP A 57 -8.68 2.52 36.21
C ASP A 57 -7.40 1.72 35.75
N LYS A 58 -7.52 0.42 35.55
CA LYS A 58 -6.33 -0.45 35.24
C LYS A 58 -6.54 -1.56 34.23
N MET A 59 -7.66 -1.63 33.51
CA MET A 59 -7.94 -2.73 32.61
C MET A 59 -7.37 -2.47 31.22
N THR A 60 -6.59 -3.39 30.67
CA THR A 60 -6.10 -3.31 29.29
C THR A 60 -7.17 -3.75 28.29
N LEU A 61 -7.03 -3.32 27.03
CA LEU A 61 -7.94 -3.70 25.92
C LEU A 61 -8.09 -5.23 25.79
N GLU A 62 -7.00 -5.97 26.00
CA GLU A 62 -7.01 -7.44 25.93
C GLU A 62 -7.80 -8.08 27.07
N GLU A 63 -7.69 -7.54 28.28
CA GLU A 63 -8.45 -8.00 29.45
C GLU A 63 -9.95 -7.72 29.30
N TYR A 64 -10.34 -6.58 28.70
CA TYR A 64 -11.74 -6.27 28.43
C TYR A 64 -12.35 -7.25 27.43
N PHE A 65 -11.64 -7.58 26.33
CA PHE A 65 -12.14 -8.56 25.36
C PHE A 65 -12.20 -9.97 25.93
N ALA A 66 -11.28 -10.35 26.81
CA ALA A 66 -11.32 -11.63 27.51
C ALA A 66 -12.56 -11.72 28.43
N LEU A 67 -12.85 -10.66 29.20
CA LEU A 67 -14.01 -10.59 30.09
C LEU A 67 -15.33 -10.63 29.30
N LYS A 68 -15.41 -9.94 28.17
CA LYS A 68 -16.56 -9.98 27.26
C LYS A 68 -16.75 -11.36 26.60
N ALA A 69 -15.68 -12.07 26.30
CA ALA A 69 -15.75 -13.44 25.79
C ALA A 69 -16.28 -14.41 26.86
N GLU A 70 -15.90 -14.24 28.13
CA GLU A 70 -16.43 -15.00 29.27
C GLU A 70 -17.89 -14.70 29.55
N GLU A 71 -18.31 -13.43 29.55
CA GLU A 71 -19.73 -13.05 29.69
C GLU A 71 -20.60 -13.65 28.58
N LYS A 72 -20.05 -13.69 27.34
CA LYS A 72 -20.74 -14.28 26.19
C LYS A 72 -20.85 -15.81 26.30
N LYS A 73 -19.81 -16.48 26.81
CA LYS A 73 -19.86 -17.92 27.13
C LYS A 73 -20.88 -18.22 28.22
N ALA A 74 -20.89 -17.43 29.31
CA ALA A 74 -21.84 -17.57 30.40
C ALA A 74 -23.30 -17.36 29.95
N LYS A 75 -23.56 -16.40 29.06
CA LYS A 75 -24.89 -16.20 28.46
C LYS A 75 -25.34 -17.37 27.60
N ILE A 76 -24.45 -17.92 26.79
CA ILE A 76 -24.76 -19.10 25.96
C ILE A 76 -25.04 -20.32 26.83
N GLU A 77 -24.30 -20.52 27.92
CA GLU A 77 -24.56 -21.59 28.88
C GLU A 77 -25.89 -21.41 29.61
N ALA A 78 -26.23 -20.17 30.03
CA ALA A 78 -27.49 -19.84 30.64
C ALA A 78 -28.68 -20.10 29.71
N GLU A 79 -28.56 -19.71 28.40
CA GLU A 79 -29.57 -20.01 27.40
C GLU A 79 -29.69 -21.51 27.08
N LYS A 80 -28.60 -22.26 27.08
CA LYS A 80 -28.61 -23.73 26.94
C LYS A 80 -29.26 -24.37 28.15
N LYS A 81 -29.01 -23.88 29.35
CA LYS A 81 -29.69 -24.36 30.57
C LYS A 81 -31.19 -24.06 30.56
N ALA A 82 -31.57 -22.85 30.17
CA ALA A 82 -32.98 -22.46 30.06
C ALA A 82 -33.73 -23.29 29.01
N LYS A 83 -33.09 -23.54 27.85
CA LYS A 83 -33.65 -24.42 26.80
C LYS A 83 -33.76 -25.90 27.25
N LYS A 84 -32.77 -26.40 28.05
CA LYS A 84 -32.87 -27.75 28.65
C LYS A 84 -34.00 -27.88 29.67
N GLU A 85 -34.22 -26.87 30.50
CA GLU A 85 -35.33 -26.80 31.48
C GLU A 85 -36.69 -26.71 30.77
N GLU A 86 -36.77 -25.95 29.69
CA GLU A 86 -38.00 -25.81 28.90
C GLU A 86 -38.34 -27.11 28.13
N ALA A 87 -37.33 -27.80 27.61
CA ALA A 87 -37.48 -29.11 26.96
C ALA A 87 -37.89 -30.22 27.96
N ALA A 88 -37.32 -30.18 29.16
CA ALA A 88 -37.73 -31.12 30.25
C ALA A 88 -39.17 -30.89 30.69
N LYS A 89 -39.69 -29.66 30.68
CA LYS A 89 -41.11 -29.34 30.97
C LYS A 89 -42.04 -29.76 29.82
N LYS A 90 -41.54 -29.95 28.59
CA LYS A 90 -42.34 -30.33 27.39
C LYS A 90 -42.24 -31.82 27.03
N GLY A 91 -41.45 -32.63 27.76
CA GLY A 91 -41.36 -34.06 27.60
C GLY A 91 -40.71 -34.52 26.25
N ILE A 92 -39.82 -33.70 25.69
CA ILE A 92 -39.12 -33.99 24.42
C ILE A 92 -37.68 -34.40 24.72
N GLU A 93 -37.30 -35.67 24.40
CA GLU A 93 -35.90 -36.13 24.47
C GLU A 93 -35.06 -35.45 23.38
N LEU A 94 -34.07 -34.65 23.80
CA LEU A 94 -33.06 -34.07 22.91
C LEU A 94 -31.88 -35.08 22.77
N LYS A 95 -31.56 -35.45 21.53
CA LYS A 95 -30.36 -36.24 21.23
C LYS A 95 -29.13 -35.37 21.48
N GLU A 96 -28.16 -35.91 22.24
CA GLU A 96 -26.88 -35.28 22.51
C GLU A 96 -26.02 -35.22 21.22
N GLU A 97 -25.56 -34.00 20.86
CA GLU A 97 -24.50 -33.83 19.89
C GLU A 97 -23.13 -33.93 20.57
N PRO A 98 -22.10 -34.45 19.88
CA PRO A 98 -20.83 -34.80 20.49
C PRO A 98 -20.06 -33.55 20.91
N VAL A 99 -19.45 -33.62 22.08
CA VAL A 99 -18.56 -32.64 22.68
C VAL A 99 -17.30 -32.54 21.82
N ILE A 100 -17.01 -31.35 21.33
CA ILE A 100 -15.74 -31.02 20.69
C ILE A 100 -14.76 -30.59 21.78
N GLU A 101 -13.65 -31.35 21.87
CA GLU A 101 -12.53 -31.09 22.77
C GLU A 101 -11.85 -29.75 22.50
N GLU A 102 -11.19 -29.22 23.54
CA GLU A 102 -10.52 -27.96 23.64
C GLU A 102 -9.57 -27.68 22.47
N VAL A 103 -9.77 -26.52 21.83
CA VAL A 103 -8.86 -25.96 20.85
C VAL A 103 -8.00 -24.91 21.54
N SER A 104 -6.68 -25.06 21.41
CA SER A 104 -5.64 -24.22 22.01
C SER A 104 -5.71 -22.74 21.57
N GLU A 105 -5.19 -21.85 22.40
CA GLU A 105 -5.25 -20.38 22.30
C GLU A 105 -4.68 -19.73 21.03
N GLU A 106 -4.03 -20.49 20.15
CA GLU A 106 -3.45 -19.95 18.92
C GLU A 106 -4.42 -19.73 17.76
N SER A 107 -5.65 -20.26 17.84
CA SER A 107 -6.63 -20.17 16.73
C SER A 107 -7.57 -18.96 16.79
N LEU A 108 -7.38 -18.03 17.72
CA LEU A 108 -8.28 -16.88 17.93
C LEU A 108 -7.99 -15.64 17.04
N LYS A 109 -7.01 -15.71 16.14
CA LYS A 109 -6.66 -14.56 15.27
C LYS A 109 -7.36 -14.51 13.91
N ILE A 110 -8.17 -15.48 13.55
CA ILE A 110 -8.85 -15.49 12.25
C ILE A 110 -10.29 -15.95 12.42
N VAL A 111 -11.19 -15.08 12.79
CA VAL A 111 -12.61 -15.19 12.38
C VAL A 111 -13.25 -13.80 12.40
N LYS A 112 -13.30 -13.17 11.28
CA LYS A 112 -14.41 -12.31 10.86
C LYS A 112 -14.43 -12.25 9.35
N GLN A 113 -15.15 -13.15 8.75
CA GLN A 113 -15.83 -12.88 7.48
C GLN A 113 -17.02 -13.81 7.31
N ASP A 114 -18.16 -13.15 7.31
CA ASP A 114 -19.39 -13.37 6.57
C ASP A 114 -19.80 -14.78 6.12
N ASN A 115 -20.99 -15.09 6.53
CA ASN A 115 -22.03 -15.97 5.99
C ASN A 115 -21.87 -16.40 4.52
N LEU A 116 -20.83 -17.11 4.19
CA LEU A 116 -20.76 -17.96 3.02
C LEU A 116 -20.98 -19.40 3.48
N LYS A 117 -22.15 -19.94 3.16
CA LYS A 117 -22.39 -21.39 3.26
C LYS A 117 -21.43 -22.08 2.30
N VAL A 118 -20.29 -22.52 2.79
CA VAL A 118 -19.42 -23.43 2.07
C VAL A 118 -20.09 -24.81 2.08
N VAL A 119 -20.63 -25.21 0.95
CA VAL A 119 -21.09 -26.58 0.73
C VAL A 119 -19.86 -27.38 0.30
N ASP A 120 -19.37 -28.24 1.18
CA ASP A 120 -18.30 -29.19 0.87
C ASP A 120 -18.84 -30.27 -0.10
N THR A 121 -18.40 -30.15 -1.37
CA THR A 121 -18.82 -31.07 -2.45
C THR A 121 -17.99 -32.34 -2.52
N ARG A 122 -17.11 -32.62 -1.57
CA ARG A 122 -16.19 -33.78 -1.64
C ARG A 122 -16.76 -35.13 -1.16
N GLN A 123 -17.98 -35.16 -0.67
CA GLN A 123 -18.58 -36.42 -0.12
C GLN A 123 -19.92 -36.83 -0.70
N ASN A 124 -20.44 -36.18 -1.75
CA ASN A 124 -21.68 -36.64 -2.38
C ASN A 124 -21.39 -37.26 -3.76
N VAL A 125 -21.29 -38.54 -3.83
CA VAL A 125 -21.47 -39.29 -5.06
C VAL A 125 -22.93 -39.10 -5.49
N VAL A 126 -23.10 -38.28 -6.53
CA VAL A 126 -24.43 -38.04 -7.12
C VAL A 126 -24.82 -39.29 -7.90
N ASP A 127 -25.82 -39.98 -7.39
CA ASP A 127 -26.46 -41.14 -8.03
C ASP A 127 -27.25 -40.66 -9.25
N LEU A 128 -26.67 -40.78 -10.43
CA LEU A 128 -27.21 -40.28 -11.70
C LEU A 128 -28.53 -41.02 -12.15
N GLU A 129 -28.91 -42.08 -11.48
CA GLU A 129 -30.11 -42.86 -11.81
C GLU A 129 -31.42 -42.27 -11.22
N LYS A 130 -31.35 -41.22 -10.41
CA LYS A 130 -32.54 -40.59 -9.78
C LYS A 130 -32.86 -39.19 -10.30
N LEU A 131 -32.30 -38.80 -11.40
CA LEU A 131 -32.67 -37.53 -12.05
C LEU A 131 -33.86 -37.74 -12.96
N ASP A 132 -34.98 -37.14 -12.56
CA ASP A 132 -36.26 -37.16 -13.25
C ASP A 132 -36.11 -36.42 -14.62
N THR A 133 -35.92 -37.18 -15.67
CA THR A 133 -35.68 -36.73 -17.04
C THR A 133 -36.86 -35.91 -17.60
N GLU A 134 -38.06 -36.05 -17.08
CA GLU A 134 -39.24 -35.31 -17.50
C GLU A 134 -39.23 -33.80 -17.08
N LYS A 135 -38.42 -33.43 -16.07
CA LYS A 135 -38.26 -32.01 -15.67
C LYS A 135 -37.23 -31.25 -16.49
N ILE A 136 -36.29 -31.96 -17.08
CA ILE A 136 -35.24 -31.34 -17.91
C ILE A 136 -35.78 -31.06 -19.32
N GLU A 137 -36.60 -31.92 -19.86
CA GLU A 137 -37.23 -31.66 -21.18
C GLU A 137 -38.17 -30.44 -21.19
N LYS A 138 -38.85 -30.12 -20.08
CA LYS A 138 -39.69 -28.94 -19.94
C LYS A 138 -38.92 -27.61 -19.88
N LEU A 139 -37.63 -27.62 -19.53
CA LEU A 139 -36.78 -26.43 -19.50
C LEU A 139 -36.12 -26.15 -20.85
N VAL A 140 -35.92 -27.16 -21.69
CA VAL A 140 -35.33 -27.00 -23.04
C VAL A 140 -36.35 -26.49 -24.05
N ASP A 141 -37.65 -26.71 -23.87
CA ASP A 141 -38.69 -26.21 -24.80
C ASP A 141 -39.04 -24.73 -24.64
N ILE A 142 -38.67 -24.10 -23.52
CA ILE A 142 -38.92 -22.66 -23.29
C ILE A 142 -37.95 -21.79 -24.10
N GLU A 143 -36.75 -22.21 -24.38
CA GLU A 143 -35.81 -21.44 -25.22
C GLU A 143 -36.12 -21.48 -26.72
N LYS A 144 -36.86 -22.48 -27.20
CA LYS A 144 -37.26 -22.56 -28.63
C LYS A 144 -38.45 -21.71 -28.99
N VAL A 145 -39.31 -21.33 -28.05
CA VAL A 145 -40.52 -20.55 -28.29
C VAL A 145 -40.22 -19.04 -28.37
N SER A 146 -39.17 -18.55 -27.73
CA SER A 146 -38.83 -17.13 -27.72
C SER A 146 -38.23 -16.60 -29.04
N ASN A 147 -37.74 -17.48 -29.92
CA ASN A 147 -37.10 -17.09 -31.18
C ASN A 147 -38.03 -17.11 -32.42
N VAL A 148 -39.25 -17.61 -32.31
CA VAL A 148 -40.19 -17.67 -33.45
C VAL A 148 -41.11 -16.44 -33.53
N GLU A 149 -41.44 -15.78 -32.44
CA GLU A 149 -42.32 -14.62 -32.44
C GLU A 149 -41.68 -13.30 -32.90
N LYS A 150 -40.34 -13.20 -32.95
CA LYS A 150 -39.63 -12.00 -33.43
C LYS A 150 -39.52 -11.88 -34.96
N LYS A 151 -39.91 -12.88 -35.74
CA LYS A 151 -39.79 -12.83 -37.22
C LYS A 151 -41.09 -12.55 -37.98
N GLN A 152 -42.24 -12.34 -37.33
CA GLN A 152 -43.50 -12.14 -38.00
C GLN A 152 -44.15 -10.74 -37.89
N LYS A 153 -43.52 -9.75 -37.29
CA LYS A 153 -44.07 -8.36 -37.16
C LYS A 153 -43.46 -7.31 -38.10
N LEU A 154 -42.91 -7.72 -39.22
CA LEU A 154 -42.43 -6.78 -40.24
C LEU A 154 -42.99 -7.16 -41.61
N LYS A 155 -44.29 -6.99 -41.84
CA LYS A 155 -44.93 -6.70 -43.14
C LYS A 155 -46.43 -6.60 -42.97
N LYS A 156 -46.99 -5.42 -42.94
CA LYS A 156 -48.07 -4.91 -43.79
C LYS A 156 -48.57 -3.59 -43.24
N GLY A 157 -48.47 -2.64 -44.14
CA GLY A 157 -48.91 -1.30 -43.94
C GLY A 157 -50.34 -1.09 -44.35
N ASN A 158 -50.80 0.09 -44.00
CA ASN A 158 -51.85 0.94 -44.59
C ASN A 158 -53.18 0.33 -45.05
N GLN A 159 -54.26 0.74 -44.44
CA GLN A 159 -55.23 1.64 -45.02
C GLN A 159 -56.50 1.76 -44.21
N HIS A 160 -56.89 3.05 -43.94
CA HIS A 160 -58.14 3.73 -44.02
C HIS A 160 -59.44 3.30 -43.33
N LYS A 161 -59.98 4.29 -42.59
CA LYS A 161 -61.33 4.86 -42.56
C LYS A 161 -62.40 4.30 -41.58
N LYS A 162 -62.70 5.21 -40.62
CA LYS A 162 -63.96 5.96 -40.44
C LYS A 162 -65.22 5.26 -39.91
N ASN A 163 -65.73 5.90 -38.84
CA ASN A 163 -67.11 6.08 -38.41
C ASN A 163 -67.88 4.84 -37.86
N GLU A 164 -68.63 4.90 -36.82
CA GLU A 164 -69.54 5.83 -36.21
C GLU A 164 -70.13 5.26 -34.91
N LYS A 165 -70.58 6.15 -34.08
CA LYS A 165 -71.45 6.11 -32.92
C LYS A 165 -72.45 4.97 -32.77
N SER A 166 -72.69 4.48 -31.52
CA SER A 166 -73.96 4.67 -30.80
C SER A 166 -73.96 4.01 -29.40
N ASN A 167 -74.28 4.78 -28.45
CA ASN A 167 -75.11 4.74 -27.22
C ASN A 167 -75.56 3.41 -26.58
N VAL A 168 -75.16 3.23 -25.29
CA VAL A 168 -75.95 3.12 -24.01
C VAL A 168 -76.80 1.88 -23.77
N PRO A 169 -77.13 1.46 -22.49
CA PRO A 169 -76.46 1.45 -21.22
C PRO A 169 -76.52 0.13 -20.37
N ALA A 170 -75.71 0.11 -19.31
CA ALA A 170 -75.94 -0.47 -17.98
C ALA A 170 -76.21 -1.94 -17.77
N ALA A 171 -75.35 -2.54 -16.96
CA ALA A 171 -75.65 -3.23 -15.67
C ALA A 171 -74.44 -3.54 -14.84
N LYS A 172 -74.51 -3.14 -13.60
CA LYS A 172 -73.52 -3.41 -12.52
C LYS A 172 -73.29 -4.88 -12.28
N LYS A 173 -72.01 -5.30 -12.14
CA LYS A 173 -71.59 -6.36 -11.25
C LYS A 173 -70.17 -6.02 -10.76
N GLU A 174 -70.10 -5.74 -9.47
CA GLU A 174 -68.86 -5.67 -8.70
C GLU A 174 -68.07 -6.97 -8.83
N LYS A 175 -66.82 -6.86 -9.25
CA LYS A 175 -65.78 -7.86 -9.04
C LYS A 175 -64.54 -7.14 -8.58
N GLU A 176 -64.11 -7.49 -7.39
CA GLU A 176 -62.84 -7.09 -6.79
C GLU A 176 -61.69 -7.23 -7.80
N LYS A 177 -61.09 -6.11 -8.17
CA LYS A 177 -59.79 -6.09 -8.86
C LYS A 177 -58.70 -6.20 -7.78
N LYS A 178 -58.03 -7.31 -7.75
CA LYS A 178 -56.65 -7.34 -7.25
C LYS A 178 -55.80 -6.53 -8.24
N GLU A 179 -55.44 -5.33 -7.86
CA GLU A 179 -54.41 -4.57 -8.57
C GLU A 179 -53.08 -5.25 -8.37
N THR A 180 -52.55 -5.91 -9.40
CA THR A 180 -51.12 -6.17 -9.53
C THR A 180 -50.47 -4.83 -9.77
N VAL A 181 -49.86 -4.27 -8.74
CA VAL A 181 -49.01 -3.08 -8.83
C VAL A 181 -47.83 -3.50 -9.70
N GLU A 182 -47.76 -3.05 -10.93
CA GLU A 182 -46.55 -3.11 -11.74
C GLU A 182 -45.54 -2.14 -11.08
N VAL A 183 -44.60 -2.68 -10.32
CA VAL A 183 -43.49 -1.91 -9.71
C VAL A 183 -42.66 -1.37 -10.86
N LYS A 184 -42.74 -0.07 -11.12
CA LYS A 184 -41.87 0.59 -12.11
C LYS A 184 -40.41 0.58 -11.61
N THR A 185 -39.55 -0.02 -12.41
CA THR A 185 -38.11 0.02 -12.17
C THR A 185 -37.54 1.34 -12.70
N VAL A 186 -36.84 2.10 -11.87
CA VAL A 186 -36.17 3.37 -12.21
C VAL A 186 -34.69 3.26 -12.02
N LEU A 187 -33.92 3.65 -13.02
CA LEU A 187 -32.46 3.68 -12.97
C LEU A 187 -31.96 4.98 -12.31
N VAL A 188 -31.10 4.87 -11.31
CA VAL A 188 -30.56 6.01 -10.56
C VAL A 188 -29.04 5.91 -10.49
N PRO A 189 -28.29 7.01 -10.75
CA PRO A 189 -26.84 7.04 -10.62
C PRO A 189 -26.41 6.96 -9.14
N GLU A 190 -25.13 6.84 -8.89
CA GLU A 190 -24.54 6.71 -7.55
C GLU A 190 -24.81 7.94 -6.67
N GLU A 191 -24.82 9.11 -7.28
CA GLU A 191 -25.21 10.39 -6.67
C GLU A 191 -26.22 11.11 -7.54
N ILE A 192 -27.33 11.59 -6.96
CA ILE A 192 -28.39 12.30 -7.69
C ILE A 192 -28.93 13.46 -6.86
N SER A 193 -29.27 14.59 -7.52
CA SER A 193 -29.98 15.66 -6.80
C SER A 193 -31.41 15.24 -6.47
N VAL A 194 -31.95 15.70 -5.33
CA VAL A 194 -33.34 15.42 -4.92
C VAL A 194 -34.33 15.84 -6.00
N GLY A 195 -34.05 16.93 -6.72
CA GLY A 195 -34.88 17.41 -7.82
C GLY A 195 -34.90 16.47 -9.03
N ASP A 196 -33.70 15.99 -9.47
CA ASP A 196 -33.60 15.07 -10.59
C ASP A 196 -34.14 13.68 -10.23
N PHE A 197 -33.95 13.25 -8.97
CA PHE A 197 -34.55 12.01 -8.49
C PHE A 197 -36.08 12.05 -8.53
N ALA A 198 -36.65 13.13 -8.03
CA ALA A 198 -38.11 13.34 -8.12
C ALA A 198 -38.63 13.36 -9.56
N ALA A 199 -37.89 14.01 -10.49
CA ALA A 199 -38.24 14.04 -11.90
C ALA A 199 -38.15 12.65 -12.56
N ARG A 200 -37.15 11.82 -12.18
CA ARG A 200 -37.04 10.44 -12.69
C ARG A 200 -38.14 9.51 -12.18
N LEU A 201 -38.63 9.74 -10.97
CA LEU A 201 -39.76 9.01 -10.39
C LEU A 201 -41.12 9.50 -10.89
N ASP A 202 -41.16 10.63 -11.59
CA ASP A 202 -42.40 11.32 -11.99
C ASP A 202 -43.27 11.71 -10.78
N VAL A 203 -42.61 12.13 -9.66
CA VAL A 203 -43.23 12.49 -8.38
C VAL A 203 -42.85 13.94 -8.02
N PRO A 204 -43.76 14.73 -7.40
CA PRO A 204 -43.39 16.07 -6.94
C PRO A 204 -42.18 16.04 -5.96
N ALA A 205 -41.19 16.91 -6.15
CA ALA A 205 -40.01 17.00 -5.30
C ALA A 205 -40.35 17.17 -3.82
N ALA A 206 -41.46 17.81 -3.49
CA ALA A 206 -41.97 17.95 -2.13
C ALA A 206 -42.29 16.60 -1.46
N SER A 207 -42.70 15.59 -2.22
CA SER A 207 -43.00 14.25 -1.70
C SER A 207 -41.70 13.51 -1.34
N VAL A 208 -40.64 13.67 -2.16
CA VAL A 208 -39.31 13.10 -1.91
C VAL A 208 -38.66 13.77 -0.69
N VAL A 209 -38.72 15.10 -0.62
CA VAL A 209 -38.21 15.86 0.54
C VAL A 209 -38.92 15.46 1.84
N LYS A 210 -40.25 15.26 1.78
CA LYS A 210 -41.04 14.80 2.94
C LYS A 210 -40.58 13.41 3.41
N LYS A 211 -40.34 12.49 2.47
CA LYS A 211 -39.82 11.14 2.79
C LYS A 211 -38.42 11.17 3.37
N LEU A 212 -37.53 11.98 2.79
CA LEU A 212 -36.20 12.22 3.35
C LEU A 212 -36.26 12.78 4.77
N PHE A 213 -37.21 13.69 5.02
CA PHE A 213 -37.43 14.23 6.37
C PHE A 213 -37.97 13.18 7.35
N GLU A 214 -38.85 12.27 6.90
CA GLU A 214 -39.34 11.14 7.71
C GLU A 214 -38.19 10.16 8.07
N LEU A 215 -37.16 10.04 7.19
CA LEU A 215 -35.92 9.28 7.44
C LEU A 215 -34.87 10.07 8.24
N GLY A 216 -35.18 11.30 8.66
CA GLY A 216 -34.28 12.15 9.46
C GLY A 216 -33.24 12.92 8.65
N ILE A 217 -33.34 12.94 7.33
CA ILE A 217 -32.43 13.63 6.44
C ILE A 217 -33.05 14.95 6.00
N MET A 218 -32.48 16.09 6.45
CA MET A 218 -32.87 17.41 5.97
C MET A 218 -32.19 17.70 4.65
N ALA A 219 -32.88 17.50 3.54
CA ALA A 219 -32.34 17.78 2.21
C ALA A 219 -33.17 18.84 1.49
N SER A 220 -32.49 19.79 0.85
CA SER A 220 -33.10 20.73 -0.10
C SER A 220 -33.27 20.08 -1.49
N VAL A 221 -34.07 20.66 -2.35
CA VAL A 221 -34.31 20.14 -3.73
C VAL A 221 -33.02 20.08 -4.56
N SER A 222 -32.07 20.97 -4.31
CA SER A 222 -30.79 21.02 -5.00
C SER A 222 -29.68 20.19 -4.33
N GLN A 223 -29.97 19.54 -3.22
CA GLN A 223 -28.99 18.72 -2.50
C GLN A 223 -28.85 17.36 -3.18
N VAL A 224 -27.61 16.86 -3.22
CA VAL A 224 -27.28 15.54 -3.75
C VAL A 224 -27.49 14.49 -2.65
N ILE A 225 -28.12 13.37 -3.02
CA ILE A 225 -28.32 12.18 -2.18
C ILE A 225 -27.58 10.99 -2.80
N ASP A 226 -27.12 10.09 -1.96
CA ASP A 226 -26.49 8.84 -2.36
C ASP A 226 -27.51 7.79 -2.84
N PHE A 227 -27.03 6.79 -3.57
CA PHE A 227 -27.88 5.71 -4.12
C PHE A 227 -28.64 4.96 -3.02
N ASP A 228 -27.99 4.70 -1.86
CA ASP A 228 -28.62 3.96 -0.76
C ASP A 228 -29.82 4.73 -0.20
N THR A 229 -29.67 6.04 0.00
CA THR A 229 -30.76 6.92 0.41
C THR A 229 -31.87 7.00 -0.64
N ALA A 230 -31.47 7.13 -1.92
CA ALA A 230 -32.42 7.16 -3.02
C ALA A 230 -33.20 5.83 -3.15
N SER A 231 -32.56 4.69 -2.92
CA SER A 231 -33.17 3.37 -2.95
C SER A 231 -34.22 3.22 -1.84
N LEU A 232 -33.89 3.61 -0.60
CA LEU A 232 -34.83 3.59 0.53
C LEU A 232 -36.06 4.46 0.28
N VAL A 233 -35.85 5.68 -0.21
CA VAL A 233 -36.98 6.60 -0.52
C VAL A 233 -37.81 6.10 -1.69
N GLY A 234 -37.15 5.49 -2.69
CA GLY A 234 -37.82 4.92 -3.86
C GLY A 234 -38.70 3.71 -3.51
N GLU A 235 -38.18 2.80 -2.67
CA GLU A 235 -38.96 1.66 -2.17
C GLU A 235 -40.17 2.11 -1.35
N ASP A 236 -40.01 3.12 -0.50
CA ASP A 236 -41.11 3.71 0.28
C ASP A 236 -42.18 4.37 -0.60
N LEU A 237 -41.79 4.85 -1.78
CA LEU A 237 -42.70 5.42 -2.77
C LEU A 237 -43.29 4.36 -3.72
N GLY A 238 -42.88 3.08 -3.58
CA GLY A 238 -43.40 1.95 -4.37
C GLY A 238 -42.68 1.73 -5.71
N PHE A 239 -41.47 2.27 -5.87
CA PHE A 239 -40.64 2.08 -7.06
C PHE A 239 -39.49 1.13 -6.73
N LYS A 240 -39.08 0.31 -7.70
CA LYS A 240 -37.85 -0.46 -7.61
C LYS A 240 -36.70 0.36 -8.18
N ILE A 241 -35.70 0.66 -7.37
CA ILE A 241 -34.53 1.41 -7.82
C ILE A 241 -33.43 0.43 -8.22
N GLU A 242 -32.87 0.62 -9.41
CA GLU A 242 -31.69 -0.11 -9.88
C GLU A 242 -30.58 0.89 -10.18
N LYS A 243 -29.33 0.51 -9.90
CA LYS A 243 -28.19 1.36 -10.15
C LYS A 243 -28.00 1.57 -11.66
N GLU A 244 -28.02 2.84 -12.10
CA GLU A 244 -27.72 3.20 -13.47
C GLU A 244 -26.22 2.98 -13.71
N ILE A 245 -25.86 2.05 -14.58
CA ILE A 245 -24.48 1.89 -15.03
C ILE A 245 -24.21 3.05 -16.00
N ILE A 246 -23.62 4.12 -15.49
CA ILE A 246 -23.15 5.24 -16.31
C ILE A 246 -21.95 4.72 -17.09
N VAL A 247 -22.16 4.33 -18.33
CA VAL A 247 -21.07 4.01 -19.25
C VAL A 247 -20.31 5.29 -19.54
N THR A 248 -19.15 5.45 -18.92
CA THR A 248 -18.33 6.64 -19.10
C THR A 248 -17.73 6.69 -20.50
N GLU A 249 -17.27 7.87 -20.94
CA GLU A 249 -16.52 7.99 -22.20
C GLU A 249 -15.26 7.10 -22.18
N GLU A 250 -14.74 6.82 -20.99
CA GLU A 250 -13.61 5.92 -20.77
C GLU A 250 -13.99 4.47 -21.07
N ASP A 251 -15.10 3.97 -20.55
CA ASP A 251 -15.59 2.61 -20.78
C ASP A 251 -15.89 2.35 -22.27
N LEU A 252 -16.47 3.36 -22.94
CA LEU A 252 -16.71 3.29 -24.39
C LEU A 252 -15.44 3.29 -25.22
N LEU A 253 -14.38 3.97 -24.75
CA LEU A 253 -13.11 4.07 -25.46
C LEU A 253 -12.26 2.82 -25.28
N PHE A 254 -12.27 2.25 -24.09
CA PHE A 254 -11.39 1.13 -23.71
C PHE A 254 -11.98 -0.26 -23.99
N ASN A 255 -13.30 -0.35 -24.22
CA ASN A 255 -14.02 -1.54 -24.66
C ASN A 255 -13.51 -2.88 -24.08
N ASP A 256 -13.70 -3.06 -22.78
CA ASP A 256 -13.21 -4.22 -22.02
C ASP A 256 -14.20 -5.42 -22.05
N THR A 257 -14.94 -5.57 -23.17
CA THR A 257 -15.83 -6.72 -23.36
C THR A 257 -15.05 -8.02 -23.40
N GLU A 258 -15.58 -9.05 -22.77
CA GLU A 258 -15.01 -10.39 -22.79
C GLU A 258 -14.93 -10.93 -24.22
N ASP A 259 -13.78 -11.57 -24.52
CA ASP A 259 -13.56 -12.16 -25.84
C ASP A 259 -14.35 -13.46 -25.99
N SER A 260 -14.90 -13.70 -27.18
CA SER A 260 -15.56 -14.98 -27.47
C SER A 260 -14.53 -16.14 -27.41
N PRO A 261 -14.90 -17.30 -26.84
CA PRO A 261 -13.99 -18.45 -26.73
C PRO A 261 -13.35 -18.89 -28.07
N GLU A 262 -14.05 -18.68 -29.17
CA GLU A 262 -13.57 -19.04 -30.53
C GLU A 262 -12.44 -18.12 -31.03
N SER A 263 -12.31 -16.90 -30.50
CA SER A 263 -11.27 -15.94 -30.90
C SER A 263 -9.98 -16.09 -30.08
N LEU A 264 -10.00 -16.88 -29.02
CA LEU A 264 -8.88 -17.08 -28.12
C LEU A 264 -7.85 -18.05 -28.73
N LYS A 265 -6.60 -17.63 -28.81
CA LYS A 265 -5.45 -18.43 -29.26
C LYS A 265 -4.44 -18.60 -28.12
N PRO A 266 -3.72 -19.73 -28.06
CA PRO A 266 -2.65 -19.93 -27.08
C PRO A 266 -1.60 -18.82 -27.19
N ARG A 267 -1.15 -18.28 -26.04
CA ARG A 267 -0.07 -17.28 -25.95
C ARG A 267 1.13 -17.80 -25.18
N SER A 268 2.27 -17.18 -25.43
CA SER A 268 3.49 -17.46 -24.68
C SER A 268 3.32 -17.09 -23.19
N PRO A 269 3.88 -17.88 -22.25
CA PRO A 269 3.90 -17.48 -20.84
C PRO A 269 4.80 -16.27 -20.61
N VAL A 270 4.43 -15.47 -19.65
CA VAL A 270 5.24 -14.37 -19.10
C VAL A 270 5.70 -14.79 -17.72
N VAL A 271 6.99 -14.77 -17.49
CA VAL A 271 7.64 -15.31 -16.29
C VAL A 271 8.44 -14.21 -15.61
N VAL A 272 8.23 -13.98 -14.33
CA VAL A 272 9.07 -13.09 -13.52
C VAL A 272 10.11 -13.91 -12.75
N VAL A 273 11.32 -13.34 -12.60
CA VAL A 273 12.37 -13.94 -11.78
C VAL A 273 12.58 -13.07 -10.55
N MET A 274 12.40 -13.67 -9.37
CA MET A 274 12.44 -13.00 -8.07
C MET A 274 13.35 -13.74 -7.09
N GLY A 275 13.66 -13.13 -5.96
CA GLY A 275 14.47 -13.69 -4.89
C GLY A 275 15.45 -12.66 -4.32
N HIS A 276 16.23 -13.09 -3.34
CA HIS A 276 17.19 -12.23 -2.63
C HIS A 276 18.34 -11.74 -3.53
N VAL A 277 19.00 -10.66 -3.11
CA VAL A 277 20.28 -10.22 -3.72
C VAL A 277 21.28 -11.37 -3.62
N ASP A 278 22.19 -11.49 -4.58
CA ASP A 278 23.25 -12.52 -4.65
C ASP A 278 22.80 -13.99 -4.74
N HIS A 279 21.50 -14.30 -4.76
CA HIS A 279 21.00 -15.67 -5.00
C HIS A 279 21.18 -16.12 -6.47
N GLY A 280 21.63 -15.21 -7.35
CA GLY A 280 22.00 -15.53 -8.71
C GLY A 280 20.86 -15.42 -9.74
N LYS A 281 19.89 -14.53 -9.53
CA LYS A 281 18.81 -14.23 -10.48
C LYS A 281 19.36 -13.84 -11.85
N THR A 282 20.14 -12.76 -11.90
CA THR A 282 20.74 -12.25 -13.14
C THR A 282 21.69 -13.27 -13.78
N SER A 283 22.43 -14.04 -12.95
CA SER A 283 23.27 -15.14 -13.47
C SER A 283 22.44 -16.24 -14.14
N LEU A 284 21.29 -16.59 -13.60
CA LEU A 284 20.36 -17.54 -14.21
C LEU A 284 19.85 -17.01 -15.54
N LEU A 285 19.44 -15.75 -15.59
CA LEU A 285 18.93 -15.10 -16.79
C LEU A 285 20.00 -14.95 -17.87
N ASP A 286 21.24 -14.59 -17.50
CA ASP A 286 22.38 -14.57 -18.40
C ASP A 286 22.69 -15.96 -18.97
N ALA A 287 22.58 -17.01 -18.14
CA ALA A 287 22.76 -18.38 -18.60
C ALA A 287 21.69 -18.82 -19.61
N ILE A 288 20.42 -18.40 -19.40
CA ILE A 288 19.28 -18.65 -20.31
C ILE A 288 19.44 -17.89 -21.63
N ARG A 289 19.85 -16.61 -21.56
CA ARG A 289 20.04 -15.76 -22.76
C ARG A 289 21.36 -16.05 -23.50
N SER A 290 22.30 -16.70 -22.84
CA SER A 290 23.69 -16.80 -23.29
C SER A 290 24.35 -15.42 -23.50
N THR A 291 24.08 -14.51 -22.58
CA THR A 291 24.62 -13.14 -22.51
C THR A 291 25.45 -12.95 -21.24
N ASN A 292 26.01 -11.76 -21.05
CA ASN A 292 26.75 -11.40 -19.85
C ASN A 292 26.37 -9.97 -19.45
N VAL A 293 25.12 -9.79 -19.00
CA VAL A 293 24.55 -8.50 -18.63
C VAL A 293 25.15 -8.01 -17.31
N ILE A 294 25.43 -8.94 -16.38
CA ILE A 294 26.03 -8.65 -15.07
C ILE A 294 27.30 -7.82 -15.21
N ALA A 295 28.15 -8.12 -16.16
CA ALA A 295 29.42 -7.41 -16.36
C ALA A 295 29.23 -5.93 -16.78
N ASN A 296 28.08 -5.57 -17.31
CA ASN A 296 27.77 -4.23 -17.80
C ASN A 296 26.96 -3.40 -16.79
N GLU A 297 26.35 -4.02 -15.79
CA GLU A 297 25.56 -3.33 -14.75
C GLU A 297 26.44 -2.70 -13.67
N ALA A 298 26.10 -1.48 -13.26
CA ALA A 298 26.81 -0.76 -12.22
C ALA A 298 26.66 -1.48 -10.87
N GLY A 299 27.79 -1.82 -10.25
CA GLY A 299 27.79 -2.57 -8.99
C GLY A 299 27.49 -4.07 -9.14
N GLY A 300 27.30 -4.59 -10.37
CA GLY A 300 26.97 -5.99 -10.63
C GLY A 300 25.58 -6.42 -10.14
N ILE A 301 24.69 -5.45 -9.94
CA ILE A 301 23.30 -5.67 -9.47
C ILE A 301 22.30 -5.12 -10.48
N THR A 302 21.22 -5.86 -10.70
CA THR A 302 20.11 -5.40 -11.54
C THR A 302 19.31 -4.32 -10.82
N GLN A 303 19.13 -3.16 -11.47
CA GLN A 303 18.43 -2.00 -10.93
C GLN A 303 17.25 -1.55 -11.81
N HIS A 304 17.05 -2.16 -12.95
CA HIS A 304 15.95 -1.93 -13.91
C HIS A 304 15.14 -3.20 -14.12
N ILE A 305 13.89 -3.06 -14.59
CA ILE A 305 13.10 -4.22 -15.00
C ILE A 305 13.48 -4.57 -16.44
N GLY A 306 14.21 -5.66 -16.61
CA GLY A 306 14.52 -6.22 -17.94
C GLY A 306 13.36 -7.05 -18.47
N ALA A 307 12.95 -6.83 -19.72
CA ALA A 307 11.94 -7.66 -20.38
C ALA A 307 12.51 -8.22 -21.70
N TYR A 308 12.51 -9.53 -21.84
CA TYR A 308 13.07 -10.16 -23.04
C TYR A 308 12.44 -11.51 -23.33
N ARG A 309 12.60 -11.97 -24.56
CA ARG A 309 11.99 -13.19 -25.03
C ARG A 309 13.03 -14.24 -25.45
N VAL A 310 12.87 -15.45 -24.92
CA VAL A 310 13.69 -16.61 -25.24
C VAL A 310 12.88 -17.65 -26.02
N ARG A 311 13.54 -18.37 -26.94
CA ARG A 311 12.94 -19.48 -27.66
C ARG A 311 13.60 -20.79 -27.22
N ILE A 312 12.78 -21.74 -26.77
CA ILE A 312 13.22 -23.03 -26.25
C ILE A 312 12.33 -24.11 -26.89
N ASN A 313 12.92 -25.11 -27.54
CA ASN A 313 12.17 -26.22 -28.16
C ASN A 313 10.93 -25.76 -28.95
N ASP A 314 11.10 -24.73 -29.82
CA ASP A 314 10.05 -24.09 -30.62
C ASP A 314 8.98 -23.30 -29.84
N LYS A 315 8.96 -23.31 -28.49
CA LYS A 315 8.13 -22.49 -27.67
C LYS A 315 8.84 -21.18 -27.30
N LYS A 316 8.06 -20.13 -27.10
CA LYS A 316 8.58 -18.81 -26.70
C LYS A 316 8.16 -18.55 -25.26
N ILE A 317 9.09 -18.06 -24.46
CA ILE A 317 8.86 -17.63 -23.07
C ILE A 317 9.33 -16.19 -22.96
N THR A 318 8.54 -15.34 -22.33
CA THR A 318 8.92 -13.96 -22.02
C THR A 318 9.33 -13.88 -20.57
N PHE A 319 10.54 -13.41 -20.31
CA PHE A 319 11.08 -13.23 -18.97
C PHE A 319 11.05 -11.75 -18.59
N LEU A 320 10.70 -11.51 -17.33
CA LEU A 320 10.86 -10.22 -16.64
C LEU A 320 11.90 -10.39 -15.53
N ASP A 321 13.00 -9.67 -15.64
CA ASP A 321 14.00 -9.57 -14.58
C ASP A 321 13.63 -8.47 -13.60
N THR A 322 13.66 -8.75 -12.30
CA THR A 322 13.34 -7.76 -11.26
C THR A 322 14.50 -7.58 -10.30
N PRO A 323 14.78 -6.31 -9.88
CA PRO A 323 15.80 -6.04 -8.87
C PRO A 323 15.51 -6.79 -7.55
N GLY A 324 16.57 -7.34 -6.94
CA GLY A 324 16.45 -8.06 -5.66
C GLY A 324 16.42 -7.17 -4.43
N HIS A 325 16.98 -5.96 -4.52
CA HIS A 325 17.15 -5.07 -3.37
C HIS A 325 15.82 -4.52 -2.82
N GLU A 326 15.73 -4.37 -1.49
CA GLU A 326 14.54 -3.88 -0.78
C GLU A 326 13.99 -2.56 -1.34
N ALA A 327 14.86 -1.64 -1.72
CA ALA A 327 14.46 -0.36 -2.33
C ALA A 327 13.49 -0.49 -3.52
N PHE A 328 13.49 -1.62 -4.23
CA PHE A 328 12.72 -1.84 -5.44
C PHE A 328 11.46 -2.70 -5.24
N THR A 329 10.85 -2.65 -4.04
CA THR A 329 9.60 -3.39 -3.70
C THR A 329 8.48 -3.14 -4.70
N ALA A 330 8.26 -1.88 -5.11
CA ALA A 330 7.24 -1.52 -6.11
C ALA A 330 7.47 -2.19 -7.48
N MET A 331 8.75 -2.34 -7.90
CA MET A 331 9.10 -3.03 -9.14
C MET A 331 8.81 -4.54 -9.07
N ARG A 332 9.07 -5.20 -7.91
CA ARG A 332 8.73 -6.61 -7.70
C ARG A 332 7.23 -6.84 -7.71
N ALA A 333 6.46 -6.01 -7.01
CA ALA A 333 4.99 -6.08 -7.01
C ALA A 333 4.42 -5.95 -8.44
N ARG A 334 4.92 -4.97 -9.19
CA ARG A 334 4.56 -4.75 -10.60
C ARG A 334 4.92 -5.95 -11.48
N GLY A 335 6.12 -6.50 -11.30
CA GLY A 335 6.57 -7.70 -12.00
C GLY A 335 5.63 -8.88 -11.76
N ALA A 336 5.22 -9.13 -10.50
CA ALA A 336 4.28 -10.19 -10.17
C ALA A 336 2.91 -10.00 -10.83
N GLN A 337 2.33 -8.80 -10.75
CA GLN A 337 0.98 -8.51 -11.26
C GLN A 337 0.82 -8.70 -12.78
N VAL A 338 1.91 -8.59 -13.53
CA VAL A 338 1.90 -8.61 -15.00
C VAL A 338 2.19 -10.01 -15.55
N THR A 339 2.61 -10.96 -14.71
CA THR A 339 3.13 -12.26 -15.11
C THR A 339 2.20 -13.42 -14.79
N ASP A 340 2.45 -14.56 -15.44
CA ASP A 340 1.68 -15.81 -15.27
C ASP A 340 2.33 -16.77 -14.28
N ILE A 341 3.68 -16.75 -14.24
CA ILE A 341 4.51 -17.66 -13.45
C ILE A 341 5.62 -16.85 -12.80
N ALA A 342 5.93 -17.15 -11.54
CA ALA A 342 7.08 -16.59 -10.83
C ALA A 342 8.14 -17.66 -10.58
N ILE A 343 9.38 -17.40 -10.99
CA ILE A 343 10.54 -18.22 -10.62
C ILE A 343 11.17 -17.57 -9.39
N LEU A 344 11.09 -18.25 -8.26
CA LEU A 344 11.71 -17.85 -7.01
C LEU A 344 13.11 -18.47 -6.93
N VAL A 345 14.16 -17.66 -7.03
CA VAL A 345 15.55 -18.12 -6.96
C VAL A 345 16.03 -18.05 -5.51
N VAL A 346 16.39 -19.21 -4.96
CA VAL A 346 16.92 -19.36 -3.60
C VAL A 346 18.30 -20.01 -3.69
N ALA A 347 19.28 -19.46 -3.00
CA ALA A 347 20.61 -20.06 -2.95
C ALA A 347 20.66 -21.20 -1.92
N ALA A 348 21.19 -22.35 -2.34
CA ALA A 348 21.24 -23.57 -1.51
C ALA A 348 22.19 -23.46 -0.30
N ASP A 349 23.07 -22.46 -0.28
CA ASP A 349 24.03 -22.17 0.79
C ASP A 349 23.50 -21.18 1.83
N ASP A 350 22.62 -20.23 1.42
CA ASP A 350 22.19 -19.10 2.25
C ASP A 350 20.80 -19.31 2.90
N GLY A 351 19.89 -20.07 2.25
CA GLY A 351 18.53 -20.28 2.77
C GLY A 351 17.52 -19.22 2.37
N ILE A 352 16.38 -19.17 3.07
CA ILE A 352 15.33 -18.19 2.85
C ILE A 352 15.67 -16.89 3.55
N MET A 353 15.87 -15.83 2.78
CA MET A 353 16.20 -14.48 3.25
C MET A 353 14.97 -13.56 3.26
N PRO A 354 14.97 -12.43 3.99
CA PRO A 354 13.78 -11.53 4.09
C PRO A 354 13.21 -11.08 2.75
N GLN A 355 14.06 -10.78 1.77
CA GLN A 355 13.62 -10.40 0.41
C GLN A 355 13.04 -11.59 -0.37
N THR A 356 13.40 -12.82 -0.02
CA THR A 356 12.77 -14.03 -0.57
C THR A 356 11.34 -14.17 -0.03
N VAL A 357 11.13 -13.91 1.26
CA VAL A 357 9.80 -13.89 1.89
C VAL A 357 8.92 -12.80 1.26
N GLU A 358 9.46 -11.61 1.05
CA GLU A 358 8.77 -10.53 0.34
C GLU A 358 8.36 -10.95 -1.08
N ALA A 359 9.24 -11.61 -1.83
CA ALA A 359 8.95 -12.11 -3.17
C ALA A 359 7.82 -13.16 -3.16
N ILE A 360 7.81 -14.06 -2.18
CA ILE A 360 6.73 -15.05 -1.98
C ILE A 360 5.40 -14.32 -1.74
N ASN A 361 5.39 -13.33 -0.87
CA ASN A 361 4.18 -12.57 -0.54
C ASN A 361 3.65 -11.80 -1.77
N HIS A 362 4.51 -11.18 -2.58
CA HIS A 362 4.10 -10.53 -3.82
C HIS A 362 3.53 -11.50 -4.85
N ALA A 363 4.15 -12.67 -5.02
CA ALA A 363 3.66 -13.68 -5.94
C ALA A 363 2.31 -14.28 -5.47
N LYS A 364 2.15 -14.53 -4.17
CA LYS A 364 0.87 -14.97 -3.58
C LYS A 364 -0.23 -13.92 -3.71
N ALA A 365 0.08 -12.65 -3.41
CA ALA A 365 -0.88 -11.54 -3.54
C ALA A 365 -1.34 -11.33 -5.00
N ALA A 366 -0.46 -11.59 -5.96
CA ALA A 366 -0.78 -11.54 -7.39
C ALA A 366 -1.47 -12.83 -7.92
N GLY A 367 -1.59 -13.88 -7.11
CA GLY A 367 -2.16 -15.17 -7.53
C GLY A 367 -1.33 -15.92 -8.59
N VAL A 368 -0.02 -15.67 -8.63
CA VAL A 368 0.89 -16.23 -9.62
C VAL A 368 1.45 -17.57 -9.14
N THR A 369 1.52 -18.58 -10.02
CA THR A 369 2.13 -19.88 -9.68
C THR A 369 3.63 -19.72 -9.48
N ILE A 370 4.13 -20.23 -8.34
CA ILE A 370 5.54 -20.15 -7.95
C ILE A 370 6.26 -21.43 -8.35
N ILE A 371 7.38 -21.32 -9.04
CA ILE A 371 8.37 -22.38 -9.27
C ILE A 371 9.63 -21.98 -8.52
N VAL A 372 10.16 -22.86 -7.68
CA VAL A 372 11.37 -22.58 -6.90
C VAL A 372 12.60 -23.13 -7.63
N ALA A 373 13.54 -22.25 -7.94
CA ALA A 373 14.85 -22.59 -8.48
C ALA A 373 15.89 -22.55 -7.36
N ILE A 374 16.31 -23.71 -6.85
CA ILE A 374 17.33 -23.81 -5.80
C ILE A 374 18.69 -23.74 -6.49
N ASN A 375 19.33 -22.57 -6.43
CA ASN A 375 20.56 -22.26 -7.12
C ASN A 375 21.81 -22.51 -6.26
N LYS A 376 22.99 -22.49 -6.89
CA LYS A 376 24.31 -22.68 -6.27
C LYS A 376 24.52 -24.07 -5.66
N ILE A 377 23.93 -25.11 -6.26
CA ILE A 377 24.13 -26.50 -5.80
C ILE A 377 25.59 -26.97 -5.94
N ASP A 378 26.40 -26.21 -6.64
CA ASP A 378 27.83 -26.44 -6.86
C ASP A 378 28.71 -26.02 -5.68
N LYS A 379 28.18 -25.31 -4.68
CA LYS A 379 28.94 -24.87 -3.52
C LYS A 379 29.07 -25.96 -2.45
N GLU A 380 30.20 -25.97 -1.77
CA GLU A 380 30.36 -26.82 -0.56
C GLU A 380 29.42 -26.35 0.53
N GLY A 381 28.58 -27.27 1.06
CA GLY A 381 27.55 -26.95 2.06
C GLY A 381 26.16 -26.68 1.48
N ALA A 382 25.98 -26.72 0.16
CA ALA A 382 24.66 -26.62 -0.46
C ALA A 382 23.74 -27.74 0.02
N ASN A 383 22.56 -27.36 0.55
CA ASN A 383 21.59 -28.32 1.06
C ASN A 383 20.17 -27.99 0.50
N PRO A 384 19.78 -28.57 -0.65
CA PRO A 384 18.47 -28.36 -1.21
C PRO A 384 17.31 -28.83 -0.32
N ASP A 385 17.50 -29.93 0.45
CA ASP A 385 16.45 -30.48 1.30
C ASP A 385 16.11 -29.53 2.46
N LYS A 386 17.10 -28.83 3.02
CA LYS A 386 16.91 -27.78 4.01
C LYS A 386 16.06 -26.65 3.47
N ILE A 387 16.34 -26.19 2.23
CA ILE A 387 15.53 -25.14 1.57
C ILE A 387 14.09 -25.60 1.37
N MET A 388 13.89 -26.84 0.92
CA MET A 388 12.54 -27.40 0.76
C MET A 388 11.77 -27.48 2.10
N GLN A 389 12.46 -27.74 3.20
CA GLN A 389 11.88 -27.71 4.52
C GLN A 389 11.50 -26.29 4.95
N GLU A 390 12.40 -25.31 4.79
CA GLU A 390 12.13 -23.90 5.10
C GLU A 390 10.95 -23.34 4.28
N LEU A 391 10.79 -23.77 3.01
CA LEU A 391 9.66 -23.36 2.15
C LEU A 391 8.30 -23.77 2.70
N THR A 392 8.22 -24.86 3.44
CA THR A 392 6.95 -25.33 4.04
C THR A 392 6.43 -24.39 5.11
N GLU A 393 7.30 -23.61 5.76
CA GLU A 393 6.91 -22.56 6.73
C GLU A 393 6.13 -21.42 6.06
N TYR A 394 6.29 -21.30 4.74
CA TYR A 394 5.61 -20.27 3.92
C TYR A 394 4.50 -20.86 3.03
N ASP A 395 3.91 -22.02 3.40
CA ASP A 395 2.88 -22.72 2.63
C ASP A 395 3.29 -23.06 1.18
N LEU A 396 4.58 -23.28 0.92
CA LEU A 396 5.12 -23.75 -0.35
C LEU A 396 5.59 -25.18 -0.16
N ILE A 397 4.67 -26.12 -0.23
CA ILE A 397 4.97 -27.54 -0.03
C ILE A 397 5.50 -28.13 -1.34
N PRO A 398 6.74 -28.69 -1.35
CA PRO A 398 7.31 -29.30 -2.54
C PRO A 398 6.49 -30.46 -3.09
N GLU A 399 6.45 -30.63 -4.41
CA GLU A 399 5.79 -31.74 -5.08
C GLU A 399 6.31 -33.10 -4.58
N ALA A 400 7.61 -33.23 -4.29
CA ALA A 400 8.22 -34.43 -3.72
C ALA A 400 7.61 -34.85 -2.37
N TRP A 401 6.97 -33.94 -1.64
CA TRP A 401 6.30 -34.18 -0.35
C TRP A 401 4.78 -34.13 -0.46
N GLY A 402 4.25 -34.16 -1.70
CA GLY A 402 2.81 -34.19 -1.97
C GLY A 402 2.13 -32.84 -2.04
N GLY A 403 2.89 -31.75 -2.19
CA GLY A 403 2.38 -30.40 -2.41
C GLY A 403 2.31 -30.03 -3.89
N ASP A 404 2.06 -28.74 -4.15
CA ASP A 404 1.86 -28.17 -5.49
C ASP A 404 3.06 -27.34 -5.99
N THR A 405 4.11 -27.18 -5.17
CA THR A 405 5.25 -26.32 -5.52
C THR A 405 6.36 -27.13 -6.19
N ILE A 406 6.69 -26.75 -7.42
CA ILE A 406 7.79 -27.37 -8.17
C ILE A 406 9.11 -26.77 -7.70
N CYS A 407 10.02 -27.63 -7.20
CA CYS A 407 11.35 -27.25 -6.76
C CYS A 407 12.41 -27.88 -7.71
N VAL A 408 13.25 -27.04 -8.34
CA VAL A 408 14.27 -27.48 -9.29
C VAL A 408 15.65 -27.06 -8.78
N PRO A 409 16.52 -28.01 -8.42
CA PRO A 409 17.91 -27.71 -8.08
C PRO A 409 18.72 -27.39 -9.34
N ILE A 410 19.43 -26.25 -9.35
CA ILE A 410 20.17 -25.74 -10.48
C ILE A 410 21.55 -25.20 -10.09
N SER A 411 22.44 -25.08 -11.07
CA SER A 411 23.64 -24.23 -10.99
C SER A 411 23.67 -23.28 -12.18
N ALA A 412 23.36 -22.02 -11.94
CA ALA A 412 23.41 -20.97 -12.95
C ALA A 412 24.84 -20.78 -13.48
N LYS A 413 25.85 -20.89 -12.61
CA LYS A 413 27.28 -20.74 -12.93
C LYS A 413 27.77 -21.80 -13.92
N PHE A 414 27.43 -23.05 -13.72
CA PHE A 414 27.84 -24.18 -14.56
C PHE A 414 26.78 -24.57 -15.58
N LYS A 415 25.69 -23.81 -15.69
CA LYS A 415 24.54 -24.08 -16.58
C LYS A 415 23.94 -25.46 -16.39
N GLN A 416 23.95 -25.97 -15.15
CA GLN A 416 23.45 -27.29 -14.84
C GLN A 416 21.95 -27.25 -14.55
N ASN A 417 21.18 -28.17 -15.17
CA ASN A 417 19.74 -28.37 -15.01
C ASN A 417 18.87 -27.12 -15.33
N ILE A 418 19.37 -26.19 -16.14
CA ILE A 418 18.59 -25.02 -16.57
C ILE A 418 17.50 -25.46 -17.55
N ASP A 419 17.79 -26.36 -18.46
CA ASP A 419 16.81 -26.91 -19.40
C ASP A 419 15.64 -27.58 -18.66
N GLY A 420 15.91 -28.34 -17.59
CA GLY A 420 14.88 -28.92 -16.74
C GLY A 420 13.98 -27.86 -16.08
N LEU A 421 14.54 -26.76 -15.59
CA LEU A 421 13.75 -25.63 -15.07
C LEU A 421 12.82 -25.05 -16.16
N LEU A 422 13.33 -24.88 -17.36
CA LEU A 422 12.58 -24.32 -18.49
C LEU A 422 11.49 -25.26 -19.01
N GLU A 423 11.72 -26.56 -18.93
CA GLU A 423 10.69 -27.59 -19.19
C GLU A 423 9.57 -27.52 -18.18
N MET A 424 9.87 -27.37 -16.87
CA MET A 424 8.86 -27.21 -15.83
C MET A 424 8.04 -25.93 -16.03
N VAL A 425 8.67 -24.79 -16.37
CA VAL A 425 7.98 -23.55 -16.74
C VAL A 425 7.01 -23.79 -17.89
N THR A 426 7.43 -24.53 -18.91
CA THR A 426 6.60 -24.82 -20.07
C THR A 426 5.42 -25.71 -19.72
N LEU A 427 5.65 -26.72 -18.87
CA LEU A 427 4.61 -27.65 -18.40
C LEU A 427 3.53 -26.87 -17.59
N VAL A 428 3.95 -26.03 -16.65
CA VAL A 428 3.02 -25.21 -15.86
C VAL A 428 2.22 -24.26 -16.75
N ALA A 429 2.88 -23.67 -17.78
CA ALA A 429 2.20 -22.79 -18.74
C ALA A 429 1.13 -23.56 -19.55
N GLU A 430 1.37 -24.82 -19.91
CA GLU A 430 0.40 -25.67 -20.60
C GLU A 430 -0.78 -26.05 -19.69
N MET A 431 -0.50 -26.37 -18.44
CA MET A 431 -1.56 -26.66 -17.45
C MET A 431 -2.48 -25.45 -17.21
N LYS A 432 -1.94 -24.24 -17.28
CA LYS A 432 -2.73 -22.99 -17.14
C LYS A 432 -3.53 -22.63 -18.40
N GLU A 433 -3.36 -23.31 -19.51
CA GLU A 433 -4.04 -23.01 -20.78
C GLU A 433 -4.06 -21.51 -21.14
N LEU A 434 -2.90 -20.84 -21.10
CA LEU A 434 -2.80 -19.39 -21.34
C LEU A 434 -3.29 -19.01 -22.75
N LYS A 435 -4.38 -18.23 -22.80
CA LYS A 435 -5.04 -17.82 -24.05
C LYS A 435 -5.13 -16.30 -24.13
N ALA A 436 -5.12 -15.74 -25.34
CA ALA A 436 -5.39 -14.34 -25.62
C ALA A 436 -5.96 -14.19 -27.03
N ASN A 437 -6.66 -13.09 -27.29
CA ASN A 437 -7.18 -12.78 -28.61
C ASN A 437 -6.21 -11.85 -29.39
N PRO A 438 -5.44 -12.32 -30.37
CA PRO A 438 -4.51 -11.48 -31.12
C PRO A 438 -5.19 -10.53 -32.11
N ASP A 439 -6.44 -10.76 -32.43
CA ASP A 439 -7.15 -10.05 -33.51
C ASP A 439 -7.85 -8.76 -33.02
N ARG A 440 -7.88 -8.50 -31.71
CA ARG A 440 -8.38 -7.23 -31.13
C ARG A 440 -7.29 -6.16 -31.04
N LYS A 441 -7.68 -4.94 -30.65
CA LYS A 441 -6.74 -3.87 -30.33
C LYS A 441 -5.92 -4.21 -29.12
N ALA A 442 -4.67 -3.73 -29.11
CA ALA A 442 -3.75 -4.04 -28.04
C ALA A 442 -4.22 -3.45 -26.69
N LYS A 443 -4.14 -4.30 -25.67
CA LYS A 443 -4.20 -3.96 -24.26
C LYS A 443 -3.00 -4.59 -23.57
N GLY A 444 -2.38 -3.90 -22.64
CA GLY A 444 -1.26 -4.44 -21.89
C GLY A 444 -0.80 -3.46 -20.82
N THR A 445 0.38 -3.70 -20.27
CA THR A 445 0.91 -2.91 -19.15
C THR A 445 2.26 -2.30 -19.49
N VAL A 446 2.51 -1.09 -18.99
CA VAL A 446 3.80 -0.40 -19.04
C VAL A 446 4.71 -1.04 -17.99
N ILE A 447 5.81 -1.64 -18.43
CA ILE A 447 6.81 -2.23 -17.53
C ILE A 447 7.69 -1.13 -16.96
N GLU A 448 8.28 -0.34 -17.84
CA GLU A 448 9.22 0.71 -17.50
C GLU A 448 9.15 1.86 -18.51
N SER A 449 9.55 3.05 -18.09
CA SER A 449 9.51 4.22 -18.96
C SER A 449 10.70 5.13 -18.70
N GLN A 450 11.21 5.74 -19.77
CA GLN A 450 12.39 6.60 -19.76
C GLN A 450 12.23 7.80 -20.69
N LEU A 451 13.05 8.81 -20.48
CA LEU A 451 13.12 9.99 -21.35
C LEU A 451 14.46 10.01 -22.10
N ASP A 452 14.42 9.65 -23.37
CA ASP A 452 15.60 9.69 -24.27
C ASP A 452 15.73 11.07 -24.91
N LYS A 453 16.94 11.66 -24.93
CA LYS A 453 17.18 12.98 -25.48
C LYS A 453 16.89 13.10 -26.98
N GLY A 454 17.04 12.01 -27.73
CA GLY A 454 16.84 11.97 -29.19
C GLY A 454 15.46 11.48 -29.60
N ARG A 455 14.96 10.45 -28.90
CA ARG A 455 13.69 9.76 -29.21
C ARG A 455 12.50 10.33 -28.46
N GLY A 456 12.72 11.12 -27.40
CA GLY A 456 11.68 11.64 -26.49
C GLY A 456 11.23 10.58 -25.47
N PRO A 457 9.96 10.62 -25.01
CA PRO A 457 9.42 9.60 -24.12
C PRO A 457 9.41 8.22 -24.77
N VAL A 458 10.00 7.25 -24.09
CA VAL A 458 10.09 5.84 -24.50
C VAL A 458 9.48 5.01 -23.37
N ALA A 459 8.60 4.07 -23.71
CA ALA A 459 8.02 3.15 -22.75
C ALA A 459 8.21 1.71 -23.18
N THR A 460 8.73 0.87 -22.31
CA THR A 460 8.75 -0.57 -22.49
C THR A 460 7.39 -1.13 -22.05
N VAL A 461 6.65 -1.68 -22.99
CA VAL A 461 5.29 -2.20 -22.74
C VAL A 461 5.23 -3.70 -23.00
N LEU A 462 4.44 -4.40 -22.21
CA LEU A 462 4.09 -5.79 -22.44
C LEU A 462 2.66 -5.86 -22.97
N VAL A 463 2.50 -6.38 -24.19
CA VAL A 463 1.18 -6.63 -24.75
C VAL A 463 0.58 -7.87 -24.09
N GLN A 464 -0.56 -7.74 -23.41
CA GLN A 464 -1.25 -8.86 -22.78
C GLN A 464 -2.33 -9.45 -23.69
N ASN A 465 -3.07 -8.59 -24.38
CA ASN A 465 -4.14 -9.00 -25.29
C ASN A 465 -4.13 -8.11 -26.55
N GLY A 466 -4.58 -8.63 -27.67
CA GLY A 466 -4.58 -7.90 -28.93
C GLY A 466 -3.21 -7.84 -29.64
N THR A 467 -3.14 -7.01 -30.68
CA THR A 467 -1.90 -6.77 -31.42
C THR A 467 -1.65 -5.27 -31.54
N LEU A 468 -0.51 -4.80 -31.05
CA LEU A 468 -0.04 -3.42 -31.20
C LEU A 468 0.68 -3.27 -32.54
N ARG A 469 0.41 -2.18 -33.25
CA ARG A 469 1.00 -1.88 -34.56
C ARG A 469 1.59 -0.48 -34.59
N VAL A 470 2.60 -0.29 -35.40
CA VAL A 470 3.10 1.05 -35.69
C VAL A 470 2.01 1.86 -36.36
N GLY A 471 1.76 3.07 -35.83
CA GLY A 471 0.68 3.96 -36.26
C GLY A 471 -0.55 3.96 -35.35
N ASP A 472 -0.69 2.97 -34.45
CA ASP A 472 -1.78 2.93 -33.49
C ASP A 472 -1.67 4.10 -32.50
N ILE A 473 -2.83 4.54 -32.01
CA ILE A 473 -2.91 5.55 -30.94
C ILE A 473 -3.02 4.77 -29.63
N ILE A 474 -2.14 5.07 -28.68
CA ILE A 474 -2.15 4.43 -27.37
C ILE A 474 -2.39 5.46 -26.27
N VAL A 475 -3.12 5.03 -25.25
CA VAL A 475 -3.34 5.75 -23.99
C VAL A 475 -2.75 4.89 -22.89
N ALA A 476 -1.84 5.44 -22.09
CA ALA A 476 -1.24 4.78 -20.95
C ALA A 476 -1.28 5.75 -19.74
N GLY A 477 -2.17 5.49 -18.77
CA GLY A 477 -2.39 6.39 -17.64
C GLY A 477 -2.74 7.81 -18.09
N THR A 478 -1.82 8.75 -17.84
CA THR A 478 -1.90 10.16 -18.23
C THR A 478 -1.20 10.49 -19.54
N ALA A 479 -0.53 9.52 -20.16
CA ALA A 479 0.17 9.72 -21.42
C ALA A 479 -0.67 9.23 -22.60
N VAL A 480 -0.68 9.99 -23.69
CA VAL A 480 -1.32 9.63 -24.96
C VAL A 480 -0.34 9.87 -26.10
N GLY A 481 -0.35 9.03 -27.11
CA GLY A 481 0.49 9.25 -28.28
C GLY A 481 0.24 8.28 -29.41
N ARG A 482 0.83 8.56 -30.55
CA ARG A 482 0.82 7.67 -31.71
C ARG A 482 2.14 6.91 -31.76
N VAL A 483 2.07 5.60 -31.82
CA VAL A 483 3.24 4.72 -31.97
C VAL A 483 3.99 5.07 -33.25
N ARG A 484 5.14 5.72 -33.13
CA ARG A 484 6.01 6.08 -34.27
C ARG A 484 6.91 4.92 -34.67
N ALA A 485 7.46 4.25 -33.66
CA ALA A 485 8.33 3.11 -33.83
C ALA A 485 8.17 2.15 -32.66
N MET A 486 8.40 0.88 -32.91
CA MET A 486 8.54 -0.16 -31.90
C MET A 486 9.86 -0.88 -32.08
N VAL A 487 10.53 -1.19 -31.00
CA VAL A 487 11.82 -1.88 -30.97
C VAL A 487 11.68 -3.11 -30.07
N ASP A 488 12.23 -4.23 -30.48
CA ASP A 488 12.24 -5.45 -29.67
C ASP A 488 13.41 -5.45 -28.64
N ASP A 489 13.48 -6.49 -27.83
CA ASP A 489 14.52 -6.73 -26.82
C ASP A 489 15.95 -6.85 -27.40
N ARG A 490 16.10 -6.96 -28.72
CA ARG A 490 17.38 -7.04 -29.43
C ARG A 490 17.75 -5.75 -30.14
N GLY A 491 16.96 -4.70 -30.01
CA GLY A 491 17.16 -3.43 -30.67
C GLY A 491 16.68 -3.41 -32.14
N ALA A 492 15.98 -4.45 -32.61
CA ALA A 492 15.46 -4.49 -33.97
C ALA A 492 14.08 -3.83 -34.07
N SER A 493 13.84 -3.05 -35.14
CA SER A 493 12.55 -2.41 -35.37
C SER A 493 11.50 -3.44 -35.78
N VAL A 494 10.36 -3.44 -35.08
CA VAL A 494 9.21 -4.33 -35.33
C VAL A 494 7.98 -3.53 -35.72
N LYS A 495 7.20 -4.06 -36.66
CA LYS A 495 5.97 -3.43 -37.16
C LYS A 495 4.73 -3.86 -36.36
N LYS A 496 4.77 -5.02 -35.70
CA LYS A 496 3.65 -5.63 -34.96
C LYS A 496 4.15 -6.33 -33.70
N ALA A 497 3.45 -6.17 -32.60
CA ALA A 497 3.68 -6.89 -31.35
C ALA A 497 2.36 -7.55 -30.92
N GLY A 498 2.33 -8.87 -30.87
CA GLY A 498 1.18 -9.66 -30.42
C GLY A 498 1.22 -9.93 -28.91
N PRO A 499 0.32 -10.77 -28.39
CA PRO A 499 0.27 -11.10 -26.97
C PRO A 499 1.58 -11.68 -26.44
N SER A 500 1.91 -11.35 -25.18
CA SER A 500 3.12 -11.74 -24.45
C SER A 500 4.44 -11.27 -25.09
N VAL A 501 4.40 -10.22 -25.92
CA VAL A 501 5.60 -9.65 -26.53
C VAL A 501 5.96 -8.33 -25.85
N PRO A 502 7.15 -8.21 -25.25
CA PRO A 502 7.65 -6.93 -24.75
C PRO A 502 8.19 -6.12 -25.92
N VAL A 503 7.89 -4.81 -25.95
CA VAL A 503 8.40 -3.88 -26.96
C VAL A 503 8.64 -2.51 -26.37
N GLU A 504 9.70 -1.85 -26.79
CA GLU A 504 9.87 -0.41 -26.56
C GLU A 504 9.01 0.37 -27.55
N VAL A 505 8.22 1.29 -27.06
CA VAL A 505 7.34 2.14 -27.84
C VAL A 505 7.84 3.58 -27.79
N VAL A 506 7.97 4.21 -28.96
CA VAL A 506 8.35 5.60 -29.14
C VAL A 506 7.17 6.38 -29.73
N GLY A 507 6.89 7.56 -29.19
CA GLY A 507 5.87 8.46 -29.74
C GLY A 507 4.77 8.89 -28.76
N LEU A 508 4.93 8.61 -27.49
CA LEU A 508 4.10 9.13 -26.41
C LEU A 508 4.34 10.64 -26.21
N SER A 509 3.34 11.35 -25.69
CA SER A 509 3.44 12.77 -25.35
C SER A 509 4.26 13.01 -24.08
N GLU A 510 4.19 12.11 -23.14
CA GLU A 510 4.81 12.17 -21.81
C GLU A 510 5.30 10.77 -21.41
N VAL A 511 6.13 10.72 -20.38
CA VAL A 511 6.59 9.46 -19.80
C VAL A 511 5.45 8.89 -18.94
N PRO A 512 4.88 7.71 -19.28
CA PRO A 512 3.83 7.08 -18.46
C PRO A 512 4.39 6.54 -17.16
N VAL A 513 3.52 6.31 -16.20
CA VAL A 513 3.90 5.66 -14.94
C VAL A 513 4.06 4.16 -15.20
N GLY A 514 5.11 3.57 -14.63
CA GLY A 514 5.28 2.12 -14.71
C GLY A 514 4.13 1.42 -13.96
N GLY A 515 3.57 0.37 -14.58
CA GLY A 515 2.38 -0.35 -14.10
C GLY A 515 1.06 0.15 -14.70
N ASP A 516 1.06 1.31 -15.38
CA ASP A 516 -0.14 1.79 -16.07
C ASP A 516 -0.59 0.79 -17.13
N ILE A 517 -1.91 0.57 -17.21
CA ILE A 517 -2.49 -0.21 -18.29
C ILE A 517 -2.58 0.68 -19.52
N PHE A 518 -2.08 0.19 -20.64
CA PHE A 518 -2.24 0.87 -21.91
C PHE A 518 -3.31 0.22 -22.78
N TYR A 519 -3.99 1.06 -23.54
CA TYR A 519 -5.01 0.66 -24.52
C TYR A 519 -4.71 1.28 -25.90
N ALA A 520 -4.79 0.47 -26.94
CA ALA A 520 -4.79 0.97 -28.31
C ALA A 520 -6.20 1.41 -28.70
N VAL A 521 -6.35 2.66 -29.11
CA VAL A 521 -7.63 3.30 -29.42
C VAL A 521 -7.69 3.78 -30.88
N THR A 522 -8.90 4.05 -31.39
CA THR A 522 -9.11 4.55 -32.77
C THR A 522 -9.14 6.05 -32.85
N ASP A 523 -9.69 6.70 -31.85
CA ASP A 523 -10.01 8.14 -31.87
C ASP A 523 -9.05 8.93 -30.98
N GLU A 524 -8.13 9.64 -31.61
CA GLU A 524 -7.12 10.44 -30.90
C GLU A 524 -7.75 11.62 -30.13
N LYS A 525 -8.85 12.20 -30.64
CA LYS A 525 -9.48 13.35 -29.96
C LYS A 525 -10.14 12.93 -28.66
N LYS A 526 -10.87 11.80 -28.68
CA LYS A 526 -11.48 11.24 -27.47
C LYS A 526 -10.41 10.79 -26.47
N ALA A 527 -9.35 10.15 -26.96
CA ALA A 527 -8.21 9.75 -26.12
C ALA A 527 -7.59 10.94 -25.39
N ARG A 528 -7.35 12.06 -26.07
CA ARG A 528 -6.82 13.28 -25.46
C ARG A 528 -7.78 13.89 -24.44
N SER A 529 -9.10 13.94 -24.76
CA SER A 529 -10.12 14.44 -23.82
C SER A 529 -10.14 13.62 -22.50
N VAL A 530 -10.10 12.30 -22.62
CA VAL A 530 -10.06 11.40 -21.44
C VAL A 530 -8.79 11.64 -20.62
N VAL A 531 -7.63 11.72 -21.27
CA VAL A 531 -6.35 11.97 -20.59
C VAL A 531 -6.35 13.34 -19.89
N GLU A 532 -6.89 14.38 -20.51
CA GLU A 532 -7.00 15.70 -19.90
C GLU A 532 -7.90 15.68 -18.66
N LYS A 533 -9.04 14.97 -18.73
CA LYS A 533 -9.94 14.78 -17.58
C LYS A 533 -9.21 14.05 -16.43
N ARG A 534 -8.45 12.99 -16.72
CA ARG A 534 -7.64 12.27 -15.71
C ARG A 534 -6.59 13.18 -15.06
N LYS A 535 -5.86 13.96 -15.87
CA LYS A 535 -4.88 14.93 -15.36
C LYS A 535 -5.52 15.98 -14.46
N GLN A 536 -6.69 16.50 -14.86
CA GLN A 536 -7.43 17.47 -14.06
C GLN A 536 -7.84 16.86 -12.72
N LYS A 537 -8.40 15.64 -12.73
CA LYS A 537 -8.80 14.94 -11.52
C LYS A 537 -7.63 14.75 -10.53
N ILE A 538 -6.49 14.26 -11.02
CA ILE A 538 -5.26 14.11 -10.20
C ILE A 538 -4.81 15.46 -9.64
N LYS A 539 -4.89 16.53 -10.45
CA LYS A 539 -4.52 17.87 -9.98
C LYS A 539 -5.46 18.39 -8.90
N ASP A 540 -6.77 18.15 -9.06
CA ASP A 540 -7.78 18.57 -8.09
C ASP A 540 -7.62 17.80 -6.77
N GLU A 541 -7.40 16.49 -6.81
CA GLU A 541 -7.09 15.64 -5.64
C GLU A 541 -5.84 16.13 -4.89
N ASN A 542 -4.76 16.42 -5.62
CA ASN A 542 -3.54 16.98 -5.04
C ASN A 542 -3.73 18.39 -4.46
N THR A 543 -4.68 19.17 -4.98
CA THR A 543 -4.97 20.52 -4.48
C THR A 543 -5.79 20.43 -3.20
N VAL A 544 -6.77 19.54 -3.12
CA VAL A 544 -7.58 19.29 -1.93
C VAL A 544 -6.71 18.80 -0.77
N SER A 545 -5.79 17.88 -1.02
CA SER A 545 -4.86 17.37 0.00
C SER A 545 -3.91 18.45 0.56
N ARG A 546 -3.56 19.47 -0.23
CA ARG A 546 -2.72 20.59 0.21
C ARG A 546 -3.49 21.68 0.97
N GLN A 547 -4.80 21.82 0.75
CA GLN A 547 -5.63 22.83 1.42
C GLN A 547 -6.03 22.43 2.86
N ALA A 548 -5.82 21.19 3.24
CA ALA A 548 -6.21 20.65 4.56
C ALA A 548 -5.21 20.97 5.70
N VAL A 549 -4.24 21.86 5.49
CA VAL A 549 -3.38 22.35 6.60
C VAL A 549 -4.21 23.33 7.42
N SER A 550 -4.90 22.83 8.45
CA SER A 550 -5.63 23.67 9.38
C SER A 550 -4.66 24.43 10.30
N LEU A 551 -5.14 25.52 10.90
CA LEU A 551 -4.39 26.26 11.94
C LEU A 551 -3.96 25.34 13.10
N ASP A 552 -4.73 24.29 13.39
CA ASP A 552 -4.42 23.32 14.43
C ASP A 552 -3.21 22.45 14.04
N ALA A 553 -3.12 21.99 12.78
CA ALA A 553 -1.94 21.30 12.28
C ALA A 553 -0.67 22.18 12.27
N LEU A 554 -0.83 23.51 12.08
CA LEU A 554 0.28 24.45 12.21
C LEU A 554 0.72 24.61 13.67
N PHE A 555 -0.21 24.60 14.62
CA PHE A 555 0.09 24.63 16.07
C PHE A 555 0.75 23.33 16.53
N ASP A 556 0.36 22.19 15.99
CA ASP A 556 0.98 20.90 16.29
C ASP A 556 2.41 20.84 15.70
N GLN A 557 2.65 21.36 14.50
CA GLN A 557 3.99 21.53 13.93
C GLN A 557 4.89 22.46 14.78
N ILE A 558 4.32 23.50 15.38
CA ILE A 558 5.08 24.41 16.26
C ILE A 558 5.37 23.74 17.62
N LYS A 559 4.51 22.83 18.10
CA LYS A 559 4.70 22.08 19.34
C LYS A 559 5.68 20.91 19.22
N GLU A 560 5.77 20.29 18.04
CA GLU A 560 6.66 19.14 17.75
C GLU A 560 8.17 19.53 17.76
N GLY A 561 8.50 20.82 17.90
CA GLY A 561 9.88 21.30 17.92
C GLY A 561 10.46 21.48 16.51
N GLU A 562 11.64 22.03 16.40
CA GLU A 562 12.34 22.29 15.14
C GLU A 562 12.81 20.99 14.46
N VAL A 563 11.90 20.23 13.83
CA VAL A 563 12.30 19.15 12.93
C VAL A 563 12.99 19.79 11.72
N LYS A 564 14.24 19.42 11.48
CA LYS A 564 15.01 19.95 10.34
C LYS A 564 14.58 19.21 9.07
N ASP A 565 14.07 19.96 8.08
CA ASP A 565 13.73 19.41 6.77
C ASP A 565 14.97 19.33 5.87
N LEU A 566 15.32 18.13 5.40
CA LEU A 566 16.28 17.91 4.33
C LEU A 566 15.53 17.78 3.01
N ASN A 567 15.49 18.86 2.25
CA ASN A 567 14.81 18.90 0.96
C ASN A 567 15.65 18.27 -0.15
N ILE A 568 15.05 17.38 -0.94
CA ILE A 568 15.75 16.66 -2.02
C ILE A 568 14.94 16.73 -3.31
N ILE A 569 15.65 16.86 -4.43
CA ILE A 569 15.12 16.68 -5.79
C ILE A 569 15.76 15.42 -6.37
N VAL A 570 14.94 14.46 -6.82
CA VAL A 570 15.41 13.18 -7.37
C VAL A 570 15.29 13.20 -8.89
N LYS A 571 16.38 12.90 -9.59
CA LYS A 571 16.40 12.68 -11.04
C LYS A 571 17.01 11.33 -11.34
N ALA A 572 16.33 10.51 -12.14
CA ALA A 572 16.84 9.21 -12.57
C ALA A 572 16.61 8.97 -14.06
N ASP A 573 17.22 7.93 -14.57
CA ASP A 573 17.11 7.51 -15.97
C ASP A 573 15.74 6.90 -16.30
N VAL A 574 15.14 6.14 -15.37
CA VAL A 574 13.82 5.50 -15.52
C VAL A 574 12.90 5.85 -14.37
N GLN A 575 11.58 5.77 -14.63
CA GLN A 575 10.53 6.14 -13.66
C GLN A 575 10.58 5.27 -12.40
N GLY A 576 10.80 3.96 -12.55
CA GLY A 576 10.88 3.05 -11.42
C GLY A 576 12.07 3.36 -10.49
N SER A 577 13.21 3.81 -11.04
CA SER A 577 14.35 4.26 -10.23
C SER A 577 14.05 5.55 -9.47
N VAL A 578 13.29 6.50 -10.05
CA VAL A 578 12.83 7.70 -9.33
C VAL A 578 11.99 7.31 -8.11
N GLU A 579 11.01 6.40 -8.30
CA GLU A 579 10.14 5.92 -7.25
C GLU A 579 10.92 5.21 -6.12
N ALA A 580 11.85 4.33 -6.50
CA ALA A 580 12.66 3.57 -5.56
C ALA A 580 13.59 4.47 -4.72
N VAL A 581 14.32 5.39 -5.37
CA VAL A 581 15.20 6.33 -4.68
C VAL A 581 14.40 7.24 -3.76
N LYS A 582 13.28 7.79 -4.24
CA LYS A 582 12.39 8.63 -3.43
C LYS A 582 11.92 7.89 -2.17
N GLN A 583 11.34 6.70 -2.31
CA GLN A 583 10.83 5.93 -1.18
C GLN A 583 11.93 5.52 -0.21
N SER A 584 13.11 5.15 -0.72
CA SER A 584 14.24 4.75 0.14
C SER A 584 14.79 5.92 0.94
N LEU A 585 14.88 7.12 0.35
CA LEU A 585 15.36 8.31 1.04
C LEU A 585 14.32 8.85 2.03
N GLU A 586 13.02 8.82 1.70
CA GLU A 586 11.94 9.22 2.61
C GLU A 586 11.86 8.29 3.85
N LYS A 587 12.18 7.00 3.71
CA LYS A 587 12.26 6.03 4.83
C LYS A 587 13.37 6.33 5.84
N LEU A 588 14.40 7.08 5.46
CA LEU A 588 15.48 7.48 6.36
C LEU A 588 15.03 8.54 7.38
N SER A 589 13.88 9.18 7.17
CA SER A 589 13.36 10.21 8.06
C SER A 589 13.26 9.70 9.50
N ASN A 590 13.68 10.52 10.45
CA ASN A 590 13.59 10.28 11.88
C ASN A 590 12.94 11.49 12.58
N ASP A 591 12.75 11.42 13.90
CA ASP A 591 12.07 12.46 14.69
C ASP A 591 12.79 13.81 14.69
N GLU A 592 14.11 13.84 14.40
CA GLU A 592 14.92 15.05 14.43
C GLU A 592 15.17 15.65 13.03
N VAL A 593 15.25 14.79 11.98
CA VAL A 593 15.49 15.19 10.57
C VAL A 593 14.53 14.47 9.66
N ARG A 594 13.77 15.24 8.90
CA ARG A 594 12.81 14.76 7.92
C ARG A 594 13.33 14.92 6.50
N VAL A 595 13.43 13.82 5.78
CA VAL A 595 13.78 13.84 4.34
C VAL A 595 12.52 14.06 3.52
N LYS A 596 12.50 15.15 2.75
CA LYS A 596 11.36 15.53 1.92
C LYS A 596 11.72 15.60 0.45
N CYS A 597 11.18 14.72 -0.36
CA CYS A 597 11.31 14.80 -1.81
C CYS A 597 10.33 15.84 -2.38
N ILE A 598 10.85 17.01 -2.79
CA ILE A 598 10.04 18.09 -3.37
C ILE A 598 9.61 17.75 -4.79
N HIS A 599 10.54 17.21 -5.59
CA HIS A 599 10.31 16.88 -6.98
C HIS A 599 11.06 15.60 -7.37
N GLY A 600 10.39 14.75 -8.14
CA GLY A 600 10.99 13.58 -8.76
C GLY A 600 10.70 13.56 -10.27
N GLY A 601 11.69 13.28 -11.09
CA GLY A 601 11.49 13.27 -12.54
C GLY A 601 12.50 12.42 -13.28
N VAL A 602 12.11 11.96 -14.46
CA VAL A 602 12.91 11.13 -15.34
C VAL A 602 13.74 12.01 -16.29
N GLY A 603 14.95 11.56 -16.59
CA GLY A 603 15.87 12.22 -17.53
C GLY A 603 17.00 12.97 -16.87
N GLY A 604 17.82 13.67 -17.68
CA GLY A 604 18.96 14.46 -17.18
C GLY A 604 18.54 15.62 -16.29
N ILE A 605 19.50 16.12 -15.50
CA ILE A 605 19.28 17.29 -14.64
C ILE A 605 19.32 18.51 -15.53
N THR A 606 18.26 19.34 -15.46
CA THR A 606 18.06 20.56 -16.25
C THR A 606 18.29 21.83 -15.43
N GLU A 607 18.43 22.95 -16.10
CA GLU A 607 18.54 24.27 -15.43
C GLU A 607 17.31 24.60 -14.56
N SER A 608 16.12 24.18 -14.99
CA SER A 608 14.89 24.36 -14.20
C SER A 608 14.93 23.59 -12.87
N ASP A 609 15.55 22.41 -12.85
CA ASP A 609 15.72 21.61 -11.62
C ASP A 609 16.68 22.32 -10.64
N VAL A 610 17.75 22.95 -11.18
CA VAL A 610 18.69 23.73 -10.37
C VAL A 610 18.02 24.97 -9.79
N MET A 611 17.22 25.69 -10.58
CA MET A 611 16.45 26.84 -10.09
C MET A 611 15.46 26.43 -8.97
N LEU A 612 14.79 25.29 -9.13
CA LEU A 612 13.88 24.76 -8.11
C LEU A 612 14.66 24.40 -6.83
N ALA A 613 15.83 23.75 -6.97
CA ALA A 613 16.69 23.39 -5.86
C ALA A 613 17.18 24.63 -5.09
N SER A 614 17.65 25.66 -5.79
CA SER A 614 18.07 26.93 -5.20
C SER A 614 16.91 27.60 -4.44
N ALA A 615 15.72 27.68 -5.06
CA ALA A 615 14.54 28.29 -4.42
C ALA A 615 14.03 27.54 -3.18
N SER A 616 14.29 26.25 -3.10
CA SER A 616 13.79 25.37 -2.04
C SER A 616 14.88 24.94 -1.05
N ASN A 617 16.10 25.42 -1.20
CA ASN A 617 17.29 24.97 -0.47
C ASN A 617 17.42 23.45 -0.46
N ALA A 618 17.34 22.83 -1.65
CA ALA A 618 17.28 21.39 -1.84
C ALA A 618 18.57 20.86 -2.49
N ILE A 619 18.94 19.62 -2.14
CA ILE A 619 20.02 18.88 -2.78
C ILE A 619 19.46 18.13 -4.00
N ILE A 620 20.19 18.14 -5.12
CA ILE A 620 19.82 17.37 -6.30
C ILE A 620 20.53 16.01 -6.26
N VAL A 621 19.74 14.94 -6.20
CA VAL A 621 20.19 13.54 -6.28
C VAL A 621 19.96 13.04 -7.69
N GLY A 622 21.03 12.83 -8.44
CA GLY A 622 21.01 12.26 -9.77
C GLY A 622 21.38 10.77 -9.78
N PHE A 623 20.43 9.92 -10.11
CA PHE A 623 20.65 8.48 -10.17
C PHE A 623 20.81 8.02 -11.62
N ASN A 624 21.99 7.53 -11.97
CA ASN A 624 22.38 7.11 -13.32
C ASN A 624 22.23 8.17 -14.43
N VAL A 625 22.09 9.45 -14.06
CA VAL A 625 21.94 10.59 -14.95
C VAL A 625 23.10 11.59 -14.82
N ARG A 626 23.18 12.55 -15.74
CA ARG A 626 24.16 13.61 -15.70
C ARG A 626 23.47 14.97 -15.90
N PRO A 627 24.01 16.04 -15.29
CA PRO A 627 23.54 17.38 -15.56
C PRO A 627 23.87 17.83 -16.98
N ASP A 628 23.00 18.61 -17.58
CA ASP A 628 23.28 19.32 -18.80
C ASP A 628 24.33 20.41 -18.57
N SER A 629 25.01 20.87 -19.62
CA SER A 629 26.05 21.88 -19.49
C SER A 629 25.54 23.20 -18.88
N GLY A 630 24.30 23.61 -19.21
CA GLY A 630 23.61 24.76 -18.59
C GLY A 630 23.33 24.53 -17.11
N ALA A 631 22.79 23.35 -16.75
CA ALA A 631 22.53 22.98 -15.36
C ALA A 631 23.79 22.95 -14.50
N ALA A 632 24.90 22.40 -15.04
CA ALA A 632 26.18 22.39 -14.32
C ALA A 632 26.76 23.80 -14.08
N ALA A 633 26.58 24.71 -15.03
CA ALA A 633 27.01 26.12 -14.88
C ALA A 633 26.13 26.88 -13.88
N SER A 634 24.79 26.70 -13.96
CA SER A 634 23.84 27.31 -13.02
C SER A 634 24.02 26.78 -11.59
N ALA A 635 24.24 25.46 -11.39
CA ALA A 635 24.49 24.90 -10.09
C ALA A 635 25.72 25.49 -9.39
N LYS A 636 26.79 25.72 -10.14
CA LYS A 636 27.99 26.38 -9.62
C LYS A 636 27.76 27.87 -9.29
N ARG A 637 26.91 28.56 -10.06
CA ARG A 637 26.60 29.97 -9.81
C ARG A 637 25.71 30.14 -8.59
N ASP A 638 24.72 29.26 -8.45
CA ASP A 638 23.65 29.36 -7.46
C ASP A 638 23.96 28.50 -6.20
N ASP A 639 25.20 27.96 -6.11
CA ASP A 639 25.73 27.11 -5.02
C ASP A 639 24.82 25.93 -4.66
N VAL A 640 24.26 25.26 -5.68
CA VAL A 640 23.39 24.10 -5.52
C VAL A 640 24.21 22.81 -5.57
N ASP A 641 24.10 21.98 -4.56
CA ASP A 641 24.80 20.69 -4.49
C ASP A 641 24.11 19.65 -5.37
N ILE A 642 24.88 19.07 -6.30
CA ILE A 642 24.43 18.01 -7.19
C ILE A 642 25.23 16.73 -6.88
N ARG A 643 24.57 15.72 -6.35
CA ARG A 643 25.15 14.41 -6.05
C ARG A 643 24.73 13.39 -7.11
N LEU A 644 25.70 12.64 -7.63
CA LEU A 644 25.52 11.72 -8.75
C LEU A 644 25.88 10.30 -8.34
N TYR A 645 24.89 9.41 -8.39
CA TYR A 645 25.05 8.02 -7.99
C TYR A 645 24.75 7.08 -9.14
N ARG A 646 25.34 5.89 -9.11
CA ARG A 646 25.05 4.76 -10.00
C ARG A 646 24.51 3.54 -9.24
N VAL A 647 24.75 3.49 -7.96
CA VAL A 647 24.32 2.43 -7.05
C VAL A 647 23.51 3.06 -5.93
N ILE A 648 22.34 2.50 -5.64
CA ILE A 648 21.40 3.09 -4.68
C ILE A 648 21.94 3.11 -3.26
N TYR A 649 22.76 2.11 -2.87
CA TYR A 649 23.37 2.05 -1.55
C TYR A 649 24.21 3.30 -1.23
N ASN A 650 25.01 3.74 -2.21
CA ASN A 650 25.86 4.93 -2.03
C ASN A 650 25.02 6.20 -1.80
N ALA A 651 23.85 6.29 -2.46
CA ALA A 651 22.94 7.40 -2.25
C ALA A 651 22.34 7.38 -0.84
N ILE A 652 21.96 6.21 -0.36
CA ILE A 652 21.39 6.02 0.99
C ILE A 652 22.44 6.37 2.05
N GLU A 653 23.65 5.81 1.96
CA GLU A 653 24.74 6.03 2.92
C GLU A 653 25.16 7.50 3.00
N GLU A 654 25.26 8.20 1.86
CA GLU A 654 25.69 9.59 1.84
C GLU A 654 24.61 10.54 2.39
N ILE A 655 23.34 10.28 2.09
CA ILE A 655 22.23 11.06 2.66
C ILE A 655 22.07 10.77 4.16
N GLU A 656 22.24 9.52 4.61
CA GLU A 656 22.25 9.19 6.03
C GLU A 656 23.40 9.90 6.78
N ALA A 657 24.60 9.96 6.17
CA ALA A 657 25.72 10.71 6.72
C ALA A 657 25.44 12.22 6.78
N ALA A 658 24.78 12.77 5.74
CA ALA A 658 24.35 14.17 5.73
C ALA A 658 23.33 14.48 6.84
N MET A 659 22.35 13.59 7.06
CA MET A 659 21.38 13.69 8.14
C MET A 659 22.07 13.66 9.52
N LYS A 660 23.02 12.74 9.74
CA LYS A 660 23.81 12.69 10.98
C LYS A 660 24.57 13.98 11.24
N GLY A 661 25.10 14.60 10.18
CA GLY A 661 25.76 15.91 10.27
C GLY A 661 24.82 17.08 10.60
N MET A 662 23.52 16.93 10.36
CA MET A 662 22.51 17.94 10.71
C MET A 662 22.02 17.83 12.16
N LEU A 663 22.26 16.69 12.84
CA LEU A 663 21.82 16.48 14.21
C LEU A 663 22.52 17.43 15.17
N ALA A 664 21.85 17.83 16.25
CA ALA A 664 22.48 18.59 17.31
C ALA A 664 23.50 17.70 18.05
N PRO A 665 24.68 18.24 18.45
CA PRO A 665 25.65 17.45 19.20
C PRO A 665 25.04 17.01 20.52
N GLN A 666 25.16 15.72 20.84
CA GLN A 666 24.79 15.21 22.16
C GLN A 666 25.98 15.35 23.10
N PHE A 667 25.74 15.98 24.24
CA PHE A 667 26.70 16.11 25.29
C PHE A 667 26.44 15.05 26.35
N LYS A 668 27.49 14.31 26.73
CA LYS A 668 27.45 13.38 27.84
C LYS A 668 28.28 13.95 28.99
N GLU A 669 27.73 13.90 30.20
CA GLU A 669 28.49 14.24 31.40
C GLU A 669 29.58 13.22 31.61
N ASN A 670 30.81 13.72 31.68
CA ASN A 670 31.97 12.92 32.10
C ASN A 670 32.48 13.44 33.44
N VAL A 671 32.27 12.66 34.51
CA VAL A 671 32.73 13.02 35.85
C VAL A 671 34.23 12.86 35.89
N LEU A 672 34.95 13.94 36.22
CA LEU A 672 36.42 13.97 36.30
C LEU A 672 36.97 13.54 37.64
N GLY A 673 36.23 13.82 38.71
CA GLY A 673 36.62 13.45 40.08
C GLY A 673 35.78 14.08 41.18
N HIS A 674 35.99 13.61 42.40
CA HIS A 674 35.29 14.07 43.59
C HIS A 674 36.24 14.64 44.61
N ALA A 675 35.84 15.72 45.29
CA ALA A 675 36.58 16.29 46.40
C ALA A 675 35.67 16.51 47.60
N GLU A 676 36.10 16.08 48.77
CA GLU A 676 35.41 16.26 50.04
C GLU A 676 35.83 17.56 50.71
N VAL A 677 34.86 18.39 51.09
CA VAL A 677 35.12 19.64 51.82
C VAL A 677 35.45 19.33 53.28
N ARG A 678 36.66 19.67 53.68
CA ARG A 678 37.16 19.47 55.05
C ARG A 678 37.04 20.73 55.91
N THR A 679 37.22 21.88 55.30
CA THR A 679 37.17 23.19 55.99
C THR A 679 36.61 24.27 55.09
N THR A 680 35.90 25.24 55.63
CA THR A 680 35.39 26.37 54.84
C THR A 680 36.03 27.71 55.29
N PHE A 681 36.45 28.56 54.33
CA PHE A 681 37.06 29.85 54.59
C PHE A 681 36.25 30.98 53.97
N LYS A 682 35.84 31.95 54.76
CA LYS A 682 35.19 33.15 54.26
C LYS A 682 36.17 34.23 53.93
N VAL A 683 36.34 34.62 52.66
CA VAL A 683 37.25 35.64 52.21
C VAL A 683 36.48 36.87 51.72
N SER A 684 36.74 38.03 52.34
CA SER A 684 36.09 39.30 51.99
C SER A 684 36.37 39.62 50.51
N GLY A 685 35.29 39.79 49.73
CA GLY A 685 35.35 40.15 48.32
C GLY A 685 35.44 38.96 47.33
N VAL A 686 35.60 37.70 47.79
CA VAL A 686 35.64 36.51 46.93
C VAL A 686 34.55 35.53 47.26
N GLY A 687 33.97 35.55 48.48
CA GLY A 687 32.97 34.62 48.93
C GLY A 687 33.54 33.50 49.79
N THR A 688 32.82 32.37 49.86
CA THR A 688 33.26 31.17 50.63
C THR A 688 34.16 30.29 49.75
N ILE A 689 35.38 30.00 50.24
CA ILE A 689 36.30 29.06 49.62
C ILE A 689 36.27 27.75 50.42
N ALA A 690 36.03 26.64 49.72
CA ALA A 690 36.08 25.31 50.28
C ALA A 690 37.53 24.78 50.29
N GLY A 691 38.06 24.44 51.47
CA GLY A 691 39.27 23.61 51.57
C GLY A 691 38.90 22.15 51.43
N ALA A 692 39.06 21.62 50.22
CA ALA A 692 38.63 20.30 49.85
C ALA A 692 39.82 19.34 49.61
N TYR A 693 39.60 18.06 49.87
CA TYR A 693 40.54 16.97 49.61
C TYR A 693 40.01 16.13 48.46
N VAL A 694 40.81 15.97 47.38
CA VAL A 694 40.39 15.19 46.19
C VAL A 694 40.48 13.70 46.53
N GLN A 695 39.30 13.05 46.56
CA GLN A 695 39.22 11.61 46.91
C GLN A 695 39.57 10.74 45.72
N ASP A 696 39.03 11.05 44.56
CA ASP A 696 39.31 10.33 43.31
C ASP A 696 39.42 11.28 42.11
N GLY A 697 39.98 10.77 41.01
CA GLY A 697 40.08 11.51 39.75
C GLY A 697 40.91 12.78 39.84
N LYS A 698 40.37 13.87 39.24
CA LYS A 698 40.99 15.21 39.26
C LYS A 698 39.94 16.33 39.23
N ILE A 699 40.27 17.44 39.86
CA ILE A 699 39.48 18.67 39.75
C ILE A 699 40.19 19.60 38.78
N THR A 700 39.52 20.13 37.77
CA THR A 700 40.08 21.06 36.79
C THR A 700 39.41 22.41 36.87
N ARG A 701 40.17 23.50 36.63
CA ARG A 701 39.65 24.89 36.76
C ARG A 701 38.49 25.24 35.82
N ASN A 702 38.46 24.58 34.65
CA ASN A 702 37.45 24.88 33.62
C ASN A 702 36.27 23.90 33.63
N SER A 703 36.17 23.02 34.60
CA SER A 703 35.06 22.08 34.75
C SER A 703 33.87 22.72 35.42
N GLN A 704 32.68 22.20 35.11
CA GLN A 704 31.48 22.43 35.89
C GLN A 704 31.58 21.62 37.18
N THR A 705 30.97 22.13 38.24
CA THR A 705 31.00 21.49 39.54
C THR A 705 29.61 21.40 40.13
N ARG A 706 29.38 20.32 40.84
CA ARG A 706 28.17 20.02 41.56
C ARG A 706 28.48 19.79 43.02
N ILE A 707 27.72 20.42 43.91
CA ILE A 707 27.85 20.19 45.34
C ILE A 707 26.80 19.18 45.77
N VAL A 708 27.28 18.08 46.34
CA VAL A 708 26.44 16.99 46.84
C VAL A 708 26.53 16.99 48.37
N ARG A 709 25.39 17.18 49.04
CA ARG A 709 25.26 17.12 50.54
C ARG A 709 24.32 15.95 50.87
N ASP A 710 24.81 15.03 51.69
CA ASP A 710 24.04 13.84 52.11
C ASP A 710 23.42 13.07 50.91
N GLY A 711 24.14 13.02 49.77
CA GLY A 711 23.68 12.36 48.57
C GLY A 711 22.66 13.17 47.70
N ILE A 712 22.39 14.42 48.08
CA ILE A 712 21.48 15.32 47.36
C ILE A 712 22.27 16.46 46.71
N ILE A 713 22.00 16.76 45.44
CA ILE A 713 22.61 17.89 44.74
C ILE A 713 21.99 19.20 45.29
N VAL A 714 22.86 20.02 45.89
CA VAL A 714 22.46 21.30 46.45
C VAL A 714 22.67 22.45 45.50
N HIS A 715 23.73 22.39 44.69
CA HIS A 715 24.04 23.45 43.73
C HIS A 715 24.87 22.92 42.57
N GLU A 716 24.66 23.46 41.37
CA GLU A 716 25.49 23.28 40.18
C GLU A 716 26.02 24.63 39.72
N GLY A 717 27.29 24.71 39.38
CA GLY A 717 27.92 25.95 38.97
C GLY A 717 29.30 25.73 38.36
N VAL A 718 29.97 26.83 38.07
CA VAL A 718 31.36 26.83 37.54
C VAL A 718 32.32 27.18 38.63
N LEU A 719 33.51 26.60 38.57
CA LEU A 719 34.60 26.96 39.47
C LEU A 719 35.07 28.40 39.25
N SER A 720 34.95 29.25 40.26
CA SER A 720 35.49 30.59 40.24
C SER A 720 37.01 30.64 40.48
N SER A 721 37.48 29.75 41.33
CA SER A 721 38.93 29.61 41.64
C SER A 721 39.30 28.20 42.05
N LEU A 722 40.47 27.75 41.59
CA LEU A 722 41.11 26.50 42.04
C LEU A 722 42.55 26.82 42.46
N LYS A 723 42.83 26.61 43.76
CA LYS A 723 44.14 26.91 44.32
C LYS A 723 44.72 25.70 45.06
N ARG A 724 46.05 25.56 45.01
CA ARG A 724 46.77 24.61 45.83
C ARG A 724 47.74 25.41 46.71
N PHE A 725 47.50 25.36 48.03
CA PHE A 725 48.09 26.26 49.01
C PHE A 725 47.82 27.73 48.71
N LYS A 726 48.77 28.49 48.13
CA LYS A 726 48.60 29.89 47.75
C LYS A 726 48.62 30.16 46.25
N ASP A 727 48.97 29.13 45.48
CA ASP A 727 49.19 29.25 44.04
C ASP A 727 47.94 28.78 43.27
N ASP A 728 47.62 29.46 42.18
CA ASP A 728 46.55 29.05 41.26
C ASP A 728 46.96 27.80 40.51
N ALA A 729 46.10 26.74 40.59
CA ALA A 729 46.32 25.49 39.90
C ALA A 729 45.37 25.33 38.71
N LYS A 730 45.86 24.71 37.62
CA LYS A 730 45.03 24.35 36.48
C LYS A 730 44.22 23.08 36.74
N GLU A 731 44.84 22.12 37.43
CA GLU A 731 44.21 20.87 37.84
C GLU A 731 44.84 20.39 39.17
N VAL A 732 44.07 19.64 39.93
CA VAL A 732 44.52 18.98 41.17
C VAL A 732 44.08 17.53 41.12
N ALA A 733 45.01 16.60 41.23
CA ALA A 733 44.80 15.15 41.19
C ALA A 733 44.36 14.60 42.55
N ALA A 734 43.86 13.36 42.55
CA ALA A 734 43.52 12.62 43.76
C ALA A 734 44.65 12.56 44.78
N GLY A 735 44.31 12.64 46.06
CA GLY A 735 45.26 12.59 47.18
C GLY A 735 45.83 13.97 47.58
N TYR A 736 45.45 15.05 46.94
CA TYR A 736 45.91 16.39 47.26
C TYR A 736 44.79 17.28 47.77
N GLU A 737 45.19 18.23 48.65
CA GLU A 737 44.27 19.28 49.13
C GLU A 737 44.26 20.47 48.18
N CYS A 738 43.08 21.05 48.02
CA CYS A 738 42.84 22.22 47.16
C CYS A 738 41.85 23.20 47.80
N GLY A 739 41.99 24.47 47.44
CA GLY A 739 41.00 25.50 47.73
C GLY A 739 40.11 25.72 46.52
N VAL A 740 38.80 25.44 46.64
CA VAL A 740 37.80 25.55 45.59
C VAL A 740 36.83 26.67 45.89
N GLY A 741 36.72 27.64 44.97
CA GLY A 741 35.67 28.66 45.02
C GLY A 741 34.63 28.38 43.91
N ILE A 742 33.37 28.47 44.24
CA ILE A 742 32.27 28.24 43.31
C ILE A 742 31.58 29.58 43.01
N GLU A 743 31.23 29.82 41.78
CA GLU A 743 30.63 31.05 41.40
C GLU A 743 29.19 31.16 41.93
N ASN A 744 28.84 32.31 42.51
CA ASN A 744 27.52 32.65 43.04
C ASN A 744 26.97 31.72 44.12
N PHE A 745 27.82 30.89 44.77
CA PHE A 745 27.38 30.01 45.88
C PHE A 745 28.30 30.14 47.10
N ASN A 746 27.65 30.46 48.27
CA ASN A 746 28.40 30.73 49.54
C ASN A 746 28.01 29.77 50.68
N ASP A 747 27.01 28.89 50.50
CA ASP A 747 26.56 27.96 51.56
C ASP A 747 27.26 26.58 51.48
N ILE A 748 28.57 26.61 51.35
CA ILE A 748 29.38 25.38 51.36
C ILE A 748 29.61 25.00 52.83
N LYS A 749 29.44 23.71 53.18
CA LYS A 749 29.63 23.17 54.52
C LYS A 749 30.69 22.08 54.56
N ASP A 750 31.23 21.88 55.75
CA ASP A 750 32.15 20.79 55.97
C ASP A 750 31.43 19.45 55.81
N GLY A 751 32.04 18.52 55.03
CA GLY A 751 31.43 17.25 54.66
C GLY A 751 30.70 17.25 53.31
N ASP A 752 30.51 18.40 52.61
CA ASP A 752 29.98 18.41 51.23
C ASP A 752 30.99 17.75 50.28
N ILE A 753 30.46 17.08 49.26
CA ILE A 753 31.24 16.50 48.16
C ILE A 753 31.14 17.40 46.95
N ILE A 754 32.28 17.87 46.43
CA ILE A 754 32.36 18.63 45.20
C ILE A 754 32.69 17.65 44.06
N GLU A 755 31.72 17.42 43.18
CA GLU A 755 31.87 16.61 41.97
C GLU A 755 32.25 17.53 40.81
N SER A 756 33.34 17.22 40.12
CA SER A 756 33.83 17.94 38.94
C SER A 756 33.48 17.16 37.70
N PHE A 757 32.79 17.77 36.75
CA PHE A 757 32.40 17.12 35.49
C PHE A 757 32.58 18.06 34.29
N VAL A 758 32.67 17.45 33.11
CA VAL A 758 32.78 18.16 31.83
C VAL A 758 31.78 17.55 30.88
N MET A 759 31.08 18.40 30.12
CA MET A 759 30.20 17.98 29.04
C MET A 759 31.06 17.66 27.82
N GLU A 760 31.21 16.38 27.51
CA GLU A 760 31.92 15.92 26.31
C GLU A 760 30.95 15.66 25.17
N GLU A 761 31.26 16.17 23.98
CA GLU A 761 30.51 15.92 22.76
C GLU A 761 30.68 14.47 22.32
N VAL A 762 29.60 13.72 22.30
CA VAL A 762 29.57 12.34 21.81
C VAL A 762 29.40 12.36 20.32
N LYS A 763 30.38 11.90 19.55
CA LYS A 763 30.23 11.65 18.11
C LYS A 763 29.24 10.52 17.89
N ARG A 764 28.13 10.79 17.21
CA ARG A 764 27.14 9.80 16.79
C ARG A 764 27.57 9.01 15.55
#